data_b78eed08a28c70cd518a4d5ac2a3d259
#
_entry.id   b78eed08a28c70cd518a4d5ac2a3d259
#
_cell.length_a   1.000
_cell.length_b   1.000
_cell.length_c   1.000
_cell.angle_alpha   90.00
_cell.angle_beta   90.00
_cell.angle_gamma   90.00
#
_symmetry.space_group_name_H-M   'P 1'
#
loop_
_entity.id
_entity.type
_entity.pdbx_description
1 polymer ?
#
loop_
_entity_poly.entity_id
_entity_poly.type
_entity_poly.pdbx_seq_one_letter_code
_entity_poly.pdbx_strand_id
1 'polypeptide(L)'
;MEKDDVLTLIKGILDHPMTPPEIRRRLPKHLRGGLSQKLNQMEHAGEIVKIRYGRYGLANQMNLVTGRLQGHADGYGFVIPEGGAKGNDVFVGPANFREAMHGDRVVCRIESTRRDGKVEGKIIRVMERAQSTITGVYQSRGRFGIIVPSQRRIVHSFQVGPGASGGAKGGEVVVGKITAYPDEHTQPEAEVIEILGFPDSPIVQRRMIVRQYEIPEEFPPAALKIAERCEEPGDKEAKGRADFRNAWVATIDGEDAKDFDDAVSIQTMTYGYELGVHIADVSSYVQPDNALDKAAYERGTSTYFPGTVLPMLPFQLSNNVCSLRPHIDRLTLSVLVRINRMGEILGYRFSPGVIRSTHRLTYTEVARILENPDAEPDRAKAANLSLMKDLCLKLNKKRMIDGGLDFDIPEPKIALDEKGEPVGITRAERTVAHRLVEEFMLTANRCAANFLADKPSIYRVHPAPDAVLIEEFFDFAGRLGYVTNPKQNMVFRLQEILKKAEGHADEKLLNYVMLRHMKQACYQPENTGHFGLSFEEYTHFTSPIRRYPDLIVHRLIKAKLDGKERYLDYGGLAEAGVHCSAMERRGERAERDVKDMLKVRYMAGHEGETYDGIITGVTAFGIFVEMGDLMIEGLLRLTDLHDDYYDYHEKEHMLMGKRTKRMFRLGSPVKVLVKHVDVLKREITLNLAEMADQKPGRPGKRPPEARKRGKDARKGGKRRTRGR
;
A
#
# COMPACT_ATOMS: atom_id res chain seq x y z
N MET A 1 -0.98 37.59 -0.02
CA MET A 1 0.14 37.12 0.81
C MET A 1 -0.29 35.77 1.42
N GLU A 2 0.27 34.74 0.88
CA GLU A 2 -0.16 33.37 1.12
C GLU A 2 0.20 32.90 2.54
N LYS A 3 -0.53 31.88 3.04
CA LYS A 3 -0.34 31.25 4.35
C LYS A 3 1.12 30.77 4.55
N ASP A 4 1.79 30.37 3.48
CA ASP A 4 3.17 29.90 3.45
C ASP A 4 4.22 31.00 3.77
N ASP A 5 3.95 32.25 3.42
CA ASP A 5 4.85 33.37 3.72
C ASP A 5 5.03 33.60 5.23
N VAL A 6 3.96 33.40 6.02
CA VAL A 6 4.01 33.62 7.47
C VAL A 6 4.75 32.49 8.19
N LEU A 7 4.55 31.25 7.76
CA LEU A 7 5.23 30.08 8.33
C LEU A 7 6.74 30.15 8.04
N THR A 8 7.10 30.51 6.81
CA THR A 8 8.49 30.74 6.37
C THR A 8 9.15 31.88 7.15
N LEU A 9 8.41 32.96 7.42
CA LEU A 9 8.90 34.07 8.24
C LEU A 9 9.12 33.66 9.69
N ILE A 10 8.22 32.86 10.28
CA ILE A 10 8.39 32.33 11.64
C ILE A 10 9.64 31.44 11.72
N LYS A 11 9.86 30.58 10.70
CA LYS A 11 11.09 29.76 10.62
C LYS A 11 12.35 30.64 10.55
N GLY A 12 12.32 31.69 9.75
CA GLY A 12 13.45 32.64 9.64
C GLY A 12 13.75 33.44 10.91
N ILE A 13 12.72 33.65 11.76
CA ILE A 13 12.88 34.38 13.04
C ILE A 13 13.41 33.48 14.16
N LEU A 14 13.14 32.16 14.08
CA LEU A 14 13.54 31.17 15.10
C LEU A 14 15.02 30.77 14.97
N ASP A 15 15.92 31.73 15.14
CA ASP A 15 17.38 31.56 15.19
C ASP A 15 17.85 30.86 16.50
N HIS A 16 17.04 30.86 17.54
CA HIS A 16 17.19 30.15 18.80
C HIS A 16 15.83 29.90 19.45
N PRO A 17 15.73 29.04 20.50
CA PRO A 17 14.45 28.77 21.15
C PRO A 17 13.84 30.02 21.79
N MET A 18 12.62 30.40 21.37
CA MET A 18 11.91 31.62 21.75
C MET A 18 10.53 31.32 22.32
N THR A 19 10.08 32.19 23.25
CA THR A 19 8.70 32.18 23.75
C THR A 19 7.74 32.83 22.75
N PRO A 20 6.41 32.51 22.77
CA PRO A 20 5.44 33.18 21.91
C PRO A 20 5.44 34.71 21.97
N PRO A 21 5.61 35.34 23.15
CA PRO A 21 5.78 36.80 23.24
C PRO A 21 7.03 37.33 22.52
N GLU A 22 8.16 36.59 22.56
CA GLU A 22 9.40 36.99 21.86
C GLU A 22 9.23 36.87 20.35
N ILE A 23 8.64 35.77 19.86
CA ILE A 23 8.29 35.58 18.43
C ILE A 23 7.35 36.72 17.97
N ARG A 24 6.31 37.00 18.77
CA ARG A 24 5.34 38.05 18.45
C ARG A 24 5.98 39.45 18.31
N ARG A 25 7.02 39.76 19.09
CA ARG A 25 7.75 41.05 18.99
C ARG A 25 8.52 41.16 17.68
N ARG A 26 9.12 40.04 17.20
CA ARG A 26 9.92 40.04 15.98
C ARG A 26 9.04 39.98 14.71
N LEU A 27 7.78 39.51 14.80
CA LEU A 27 6.86 39.47 13.68
C LEU A 27 6.32 40.90 13.34
N PRO A 28 6.13 41.18 12.04
CA PRO A 28 5.42 42.36 11.57
C PRO A 28 4.03 42.50 12.22
N LYS A 29 3.59 43.73 12.53
CA LYS A 29 2.35 43.94 13.29
C LYS A 29 1.11 43.29 12.65
N HIS A 30 0.99 43.30 11.32
CA HIS A 30 -0.13 42.73 10.58
C HIS A 30 -0.16 41.17 10.60
N LEU A 31 0.93 40.52 10.95
CA LEU A 31 1.03 39.05 11.01
C LEU A 31 0.92 38.47 12.43
N ARG A 32 0.75 39.32 13.44
CA ARG A 32 0.68 38.91 14.86
C ARG A 32 -0.63 38.22 15.26
N GLY A 33 -1.67 38.35 14.43
CA GLY A 33 -2.97 37.72 14.64
C GLY A 33 -2.86 36.19 14.51
N GLY A 34 -3.51 35.45 15.44
CA GLY A 34 -3.57 34.00 15.38
C GLY A 34 -2.21 33.27 15.60
N LEU A 35 -1.19 33.97 16.17
CA LEU A 35 0.16 33.37 16.34
C LEU A 35 0.13 32.04 17.07
N SER A 36 -0.67 31.89 18.13
CA SER A 36 -0.77 30.64 18.90
C SER A 36 -1.30 29.50 18.02
N GLN A 37 -2.28 29.76 17.17
CA GLN A 37 -2.82 28.79 16.24
C GLN A 37 -1.78 28.38 15.18
N LYS A 38 -1.02 29.35 14.65
CA LYS A 38 0.05 29.12 13.69
C LYS A 38 1.20 28.31 14.32
N LEU A 39 1.62 28.63 15.55
CA LEU A 39 2.64 27.87 16.26
C LEU A 39 2.19 26.43 16.55
N ASN A 40 0.92 26.22 16.95
CA ASN A 40 0.37 24.88 17.10
C ASN A 40 0.35 24.12 15.78
N GLN A 41 -0.02 24.77 14.68
CA GLN A 41 0.00 24.17 13.35
C GLN A 41 1.41 23.75 12.93
N MET A 42 2.43 24.59 13.15
CA MET A 42 3.84 24.28 12.88
C MET A 42 4.38 23.19 13.81
N GLU A 43 3.96 23.16 15.09
CA GLU A 43 4.30 22.08 16.03
C GLU A 43 3.67 20.77 15.59
N HIS A 44 2.39 20.78 15.19
CA HIS A 44 1.73 19.60 14.62
C HIS A 44 2.38 19.12 13.31
N ALA A 45 2.86 20.04 12.48
CA ALA A 45 3.63 19.70 11.29
C ALA A 45 5.07 19.23 11.59
N GLY A 46 5.52 19.26 12.85
CA GLY A 46 6.87 18.85 13.24
C GLY A 46 7.99 19.82 12.81
N GLU A 47 7.64 21.00 12.32
CA GLU A 47 8.59 22.01 11.85
C GLU A 47 9.28 22.73 12.99
N ILE A 48 8.55 22.93 14.09
CA ILE A 48 9.05 23.47 15.35
C ILE A 48 8.73 22.53 16.50
N VAL A 49 9.52 22.60 17.57
CA VAL A 49 9.32 21.80 18.78
C VAL A 49 9.18 22.73 19.97
N LYS A 50 8.13 22.50 20.78
CA LYS A 50 7.96 23.17 22.06
C LYS A 50 8.80 22.49 23.13
N ILE A 51 9.71 23.25 23.73
CA ILE A 51 10.62 22.79 24.80
C ILE A 51 10.20 23.34 26.17
N ARG A 52 11.02 23.04 27.21
CA ARG A 52 10.79 23.55 28.57
C ARG A 52 10.57 25.05 28.58
N TYR A 53 9.74 25.53 29.51
CA TYR A 53 9.35 26.93 29.68
C TYR A 53 8.56 27.53 28.50
N GLY A 54 7.88 26.68 27.69
CA GLY A 54 7.01 27.12 26.61
C GLY A 54 7.72 27.83 25.45
N ARG A 55 9.02 27.57 25.25
CA ARG A 55 9.79 28.06 24.10
C ARG A 55 9.62 27.16 22.90
N TYR A 56 9.64 27.74 21.72
CA TYR A 56 9.63 27.05 20.43
C TYR A 56 10.98 27.21 19.74
N GLY A 57 11.49 26.17 19.10
CA GLY A 57 12.70 26.19 18.30
C GLY A 57 12.57 25.29 17.06
N LEU A 58 13.44 25.49 16.07
CA LEU A 58 13.49 24.63 14.89
C LEU A 58 14.08 23.26 15.26
N ALA A 59 13.39 22.17 14.90
CA ALA A 59 13.79 20.82 15.26
C ALA A 59 15.22 20.50 14.78
N ASN A 60 15.55 20.82 13.55
CA ASN A 60 16.84 20.56 12.92
C ASN A 60 18.03 21.31 13.60
N GLN A 61 17.81 22.53 14.09
CA GLN A 61 18.85 23.28 14.80
C GLN A 61 19.12 22.76 16.22
N MET A 62 18.24 21.88 16.73
CA MET A 62 18.31 21.33 18.06
C MET A 62 18.74 19.85 18.07
N ASN A 63 19.24 19.31 16.97
CA ASN A 63 19.50 17.89 16.76
C ASN A 63 18.25 17.01 17.05
N LEU A 64 17.06 17.54 16.75
CA LEU A 64 15.79 16.86 16.90
C LEU A 64 15.23 16.46 15.53
N VAL A 65 14.67 15.27 15.47
CA VAL A 65 13.97 14.75 14.28
C VAL A 65 12.57 14.38 14.69
N THR A 66 11.58 14.89 13.94
CA THR A 66 10.19 14.46 14.06
C THR A 66 9.94 13.39 13.01
N GLY A 67 9.31 12.29 13.42
CA GLY A 67 9.05 11.18 12.52
C GLY A 67 8.14 10.12 13.14
N ARG A 68 7.85 9.06 12.38
CA ARG A 68 7.09 7.91 12.85
C ARG A 68 8.00 6.79 13.31
N LEU A 69 7.71 6.22 14.49
CA LEU A 69 8.46 5.11 15.08
C LEU A 69 8.06 3.80 14.41
N GLN A 70 8.99 3.17 13.75
CA GLN A 70 8.88 1.79 13.28
C GLN A 70 9.58 0.85 14.27
N GLY A 71 8.82 0.22 15.18
CA GLY A 71 9.33 -0.77 16.12
C GLY A 71 9.73 -2.06 15.42
N HIS A 72 10.62 -2.82 16.05
CA HIS A 72 11.05 -4.17 15.68
C HIS A 72 10.69 -5.17 16.78
N ALA A 73 10.48 -6.44 16.42
CA ALA A 73 10.12 -7.50 17.38
C ALA A 73 11.18 -7.71 18.50
N ASP A 74 12.44 -7.40 18.23
CA ASP A 74 13.54 -7.48 19.21
C ASP A 74 13.63 -6.27 20.13
N GLY A 75 12.65 -5.37 20.11
CA GLY A 75 12.52 -4.23 21.03
C GLY A 75 13.29 -2.98 20.63
N TYR A 76 14.01 -2.95 19.52
CA TYR A 76 14.57 -1.73 18.93
C TYR A 76 13.65 -1.18 17.83
N GLY A 77 13.96 -0.02 17.29
CA GLY A 77 13.21 0.53 16.15
C GLY A 77 13.95 1.64 15.42
N PHE A 78 13.24 2.20 14.45
CA PHE A 78 13.73 3.31 13.64
C PHE A 78 12.69 4.43 13.64
N VAL A 79 13.14 5.67 13.81
CA VAL A 79 12.30 6.83 13.55
C VAL A 79 12.51 7.25 12.11
N ILE A 80 11.45 7.15 11.32
CA ILE A 80 11.42 7.55 9.91
C ILE A 80 11.10 9.04 9.86
N PRO A 81 12.03 9.91 9.45
CA PRO A 81 11.82 11.36 9.44
C PRO A 81 10.71 11.77 8.46
N GLU A 82 9.89 12.74 8.87
CA GLU A 82 8.90 13.37 7.99
C GLU A 82 9.62 14.25 6.97
N GLY A 83 9.34 14.03 5.67
CA GLY A 83 9.96 14.79 4.56
C GLY A 83 11.44 14.44 4.30
N GLY A 84 12.00 13.42 4.96
CA GLY A 84 13.38 12.96 4.78
C GLY A 84 13.56 12.08 3.54
N ALA A 85 14.78 12.07 2.96
CA ALA A 85 15.17 11.10 1.95
C ALA A 85 15.26 9.69 2.57
N LYS A 86 14.98 8.65 1.80
CA LYS A 86 15.20 7.24 2.21
C LYS A 86 16.65 7.06 2.67
N GLY A 87 16.84 6.41 3.83
CA GLY A 87 18.15 6.13 4.40
C GLY A 87 18.59 7.06 5.54
N ASN A 88 17.80 8.07 5.87
CA ASN A 88 18.05 8.95 7.02
C ASN A 88 17.33 8.48 8.31
N ASP A 89 16.99 7.20 8.39
CA ASP A 89 16.28 6.64 9.54
C ASP A 89 17.15 6.68 10.79
N VAL A 90 16.57 7.12 11.91
CA VAL A 90 17.25 7.21 13.18
C VAL A 90 17.03 5.93 13.96
N PHE A 91 18.08 5.16 14.19
CA PHE A 91 18.04 3.96 15.03
C PHE A 91 17.76 4.33 16.50
N VAL A 92 16.83 3.61 17.11
CA VAL A 92 16.48 3.79 18.54
C VAL A 92 16.60 2.44 19.23
N GLY A 93 17.53 2.33 20.16
CA GLY A 93 17.70 1.13 20.97
C GLY A 93 16.57 0.96 22.01
N PRO A 94 16.38 -0.27 22.57
CA PRO A 94 15.27 -0.56 23.49
C PRO A 94 15.15 0.41 24.68
N ALA A 95 16.27 0.78 25.29
CA ALA A 95 16.31 1.71 26.43
C ALA A 95 15.94 3.16 26.07
N ASN A 96 15.89 3.49 24.79
CA ASN A 96 15.62 4.83 24.26
C ASN A 96 14.20 4.99 23.69
N PHE A 97 13.37 3.95 23.78
CA PHE A 97 11.95 3.99 23.34
C PHE A 97 11.08 4.81 24.28
N ARG A 98 11.38 4.79 25.59
CA ARG A 98 10.55 5.39 26.64
C ARG A 98 9.10 4.87 26.58
N GLU A 99 8.15 5.81 26.44
CA GLU A 99 6.71 5.59 26.39
C GLU A 99 6.17 5.33 24.96
N ALA A 100 7.04 5.33 23.93
CA ALA A 100 6.59 5.24 22.54
C ALA A 100 6.28 3.81 22.12
N MET A 101 5.29 3.67 21.25
CA MET A 101 4.89 2.43 20.64
C MET A 101 5.06 2.49 19.12
N HIS A 102 5.04 1.32 18.48
CA HIS A 102 5.08 1.23 17.02
C HIS A 102 4.00 2.09 16.35
N GLY A 103 4.39 2.90 15.38
CA GLY A 103 3.50 3.79 14.63
C GLY A 103 3.37 5.19 15.23
N ASP A 104 3.71 5.39 16.51
CA ASP A 104 3.62 6.69 17.16
C ASP A 104 4.43 7.75 16.42
N ARG A 105 3.88 8.95 16.35
CA ARG A 105 4.58 10.13 15.87
C ARG A 105 5.38 10.71 17.02
N VAL A 106 6.69 10.77 16.86
CA VAL A 106 7.62 11.07 17.95
C VAL A 106 8.60 12.19 17.60
N VAL A 107 9.11 12.84 18.63
CA VAL A 107 10.33 13.66 18.54
C VAL A 107 11.49 12.84 19.07
N CYS A 108 12.49 12.64 18.23
CA CYS A 108 13.72 11.91 18.54
C CYS A 108 14.90 12.88 18.57
N ARG A 109 15.74 12.79 19.61
CA ARG A 109 17.00 13.54 19.69
C ARG A 109 18.11 12.66 19.14
N ILE A 110 18.88 13.19 18.20
CA ILE A 110 20.09 12.55 17.69
C ILE A 110 21.15 12.60 18.79
N GLU A 111 21.67 11.43 19.18
CA GLU A 111 22.71 11.30 20.21
C GLU A 111 24.09 11.03 19.60
N SER A 112 24.14 10.24 18.54
CA SER A 112 25.39 9.92 17.86
C SER A 112 25.20 9.64 16.38
N THR A 113 26.23 9.87 15.58
CA THR A 113 26.32 9.40 14.20
C THR A 113 27.53 8.47 14.11
N ARG A 114 27.31 7.22 13.74
CA ARG A 114 28.37 6.23 13.55
C ARG A 114 29.25 6.57 12.36
N ARG A 115 30.45 5.99 12.30
CA ARG A 115 31.39 6.19 11.17
C ARG A 115 30.87 5.69 9.83
N ASP A 116 29.91 4.78 9.85
CA ASP A 116 29.19 4.25 8.67
C ASP A 116 28.00 5.13 8.22
N GLY A 117 27.83 6.31 8.85
CA GLY A 117 26.75 7.26 8.55
C GLY A 117 25.43 6.94 9.25
N LYS A 118 25.30 5.83 9.97
CA LYS A 118 24.08 5.47 10.69
C LYS A 118 23.88 6.38 11.90
N VAL A 119 22.68 6.89 12.05
CA VAL A 119 22.29 7.83 13.10
C VAL A 119 21.61 7.09 14.24
N GLU A 120 22.04 7.33 15.47
CA GLU A 120 21.39 6.82 16.69
C GLU A 120 20.71 7.95 17.45
N GLY A 121 19.53 7.66 18.01
CA GLY A 121 18.76 8.65 18.73
C GLY A 121 17.99 8.09 19.92
N LYS A 122 17.41 9.02 20.68
CA LYS A 122 16.54 8.75 21.82
C LYS A 122 15.23 9.48 21.64
N ILE A 123 14.12 8.78 21.81
CA ILE A 123 12.79 9.41 21.82
C ILE A 123 12.68 10.27 23.07
N ILE A 124 12.30 11.53 22.89
CA ILE A 124 12.13 12.48 23.98
C ILE A 124 10.66 12.81 24.25
N ARG A 125 9.78 12.61 23.26
CA ARG A 125 8.35 12.90 23.38
C ARG A 125 7.55 12.15 22.33
N VAL A 126 6.38 11.64 22.70
CA VAL A 126 5.34 11.20 21.79
C VAL A 126 4.43 12.40 21.47
N MET A 127 4.28 12.71 20.18
CA MET A 127 3.44 13.81 19.71
C MET A 127 2.01 13.36 19.46
N GLU A 128 1.88 12.16 18.88
CA GLU A 128 0.59 11.58 18.51
C GLU A 128 0.67 10.07 18.68
N ARG A 129 -0.33 9.49 19.34
CA ARG A 129 -0.47 8.04 19.46
C ARG A 129 -1.02 7.45 18.18
N ALA A 130 -0.38 6.41 17.71
CA ALA A 130 -0.85 5.71 16.50
C ALA A 130 -2.03 4.79 16.78
N GLN A 131 -2.17 4.32 18.01
CA GLN A 131 -3.15 3.30 18.38
C GLN A 131 -3.90 3.70 19.66
N SER A 132 -5.20 3.60 19.61
CA SER A 132 -6.10 3.72 20.77
C SER A 132 -6.59 2.36 21.28
N THR A 133 -6.43 1.32 20.45
CA THR A 133 -6.82 -0.06 20.74
C THR A 133 -5.65 -1.00 20.50
N ILE A 134 -5.74 -2.19 21.09
CA ILE A 134 -4.77 -3.27 20.92
C ILE A 134 -5.50 -4.58 20.64
N THR A 135 -5.08 -5.27 19.59
CA THR A 135 -5.61 -6.61 19.27
C THR A 135 -4.56 -7.66 19.64
N GLY A 136 -4.97 -8.68 20.38
CA GLY A 136 -4.05 -9.71 20.84
C GLY A 136 -4.75 -10.90 21.50
N VAL A 137 -3.94 -11.88 21.93
CA VAL A 137 -4.41 -13.06 22.65
C VAL A 137 -4.51 -12.75 24.14
N TYR A 138 -5.68 -12.99 24.70
CA TYR A 138 -5.93 -12.83 26.12
C TYR A 138 -5.41 -14.04 26.91
N GLN A 139 -4.64 -13.78 27.95
CA GLN A 139 -4.16 -14.77 28.90
C GLN A 139 -4.72 -14.46 30.28
N SER A 140 -5.53 -15.36 30.83
CA SER A 140 -6.07 -15.23 32.19
C SER A 140 -4.99 -15.55 33.22
N ARG A 141 -4.85 -14.70 34.24
CA ARG A 141 -3.92 -14.86 35.38
C ARG A 141 -4.65 -14.61 36.71
N GLY A 142 -5.59 -15.47 37.05
CA GLY A 142 -6.38 -15.32 38.25
C GLY A 142 -7.35 -14.13 38.17
N ARG A 143 -7.14 -13.12 39.01
CA ARG A 143 -8.00 -11.91 39.02
C ARG A 143 -7.63 -10.89 37.97
N PHE A 144 -6.46 -11.04 37.33
CA PHE A 144 -5.93 -10.18 36.29
C PHE A 144 -5.85 -10.92 34.96
N GLY A 145 -5.70 -10.21 33.89
CA GLY A 145 -5.40 -10.76 32.58
C GLY A 145 -4.26 -10.00 31.92
N ILE A 146 -3.78 -10.56 30.82
CA ILE A 146 -2.78 -9.92 29.96
C ILE A 146 -3.24 -10.10 28.51
N ILE A 147 -3.20 -9.02 27.73
CA ILE A 147 -3.32 -9.08 26.27
C ILE A 147 -1.90 -9.10 25.69
N VAL A 148 -1.56 -10.18 25.00
CA VAL A 148 -0.32 -10.32 24.24
C VAL A 148 -0.60 -9.85 22.81
N PRO A 149 -0.03 -8.73 22.34
CA PRO A 149 -0.31 -8.18 21.02
C PRO A 149 -0.02 -9.17 19.90
N SER A 150 -0.92 -9.23 18.92
CA SER A 150 -0.70 -10.01 17.69
C SER A 150 0.34 -9.36 16.77
N GLN A 151 0.47 -8.04 16.86
CA GLN A 151 1.46 -7.28 16.10
C GLN A 151 2.83 -7.33 16.79
N ARG A 152 3.78 -8.08 16.22
CA ARG A 152 5.13 -8.28 16.79
C ARG A 152 5.94 -7.01 17.04
N ARG A 153 5.65 -5.94 16.32
CA ARG A 153 6.31 -4.64 16.47
C ARG A 153 5.92 -3.91 17.75
N ILE A 154 4.85 -4.39 18.44
CA ILE A 154 4.44 -3.93 19.76
C ILE A 154 4.96 -4.94 20.77
N VAL A 155 6.04 -4.58 21.44
CA VAL A 155 6.76 -5.50 22.35
C VAL A 155 6.15 -5.56 23.76
N HIS A 156 5.28 -4.62 24.10
CA HIS A 156 4.65 -4.55 25.44
C HIS A 156 3.38 -5.41 25.47
N SER A 157 3.24 -6.24 26.52
CA SER A 157 1.95 -6.87 26.87
C SER A 157 1.13 -5.90 27.71
N PHE A 158 -0.19 -5.90 27.52
CA PHE A 158 -1.09 -4.97 28.20
C PHE A 158 -1.77 -5.67 29.38
N GLN A 159 -1.72 -5.06 30.57
CA GLN A 159 -2.40 -5.57 31.73
C GLN A 159 -3.92 -5.29 31.63
N VAL A 160 -4.71 -6.28 32.03
CA VAL A 160 -6.18 -6.17 32.11
C VAL A 160 -6.56 -6.29 33.58
N GLY A 161 -7.08 -5.21 34.13
CA GLY A 161 -7.48 -5.15 35.55
C GLY A 161 -8.65 -6.05 35.89
N PRO A 162 -8.93 -6.23 37.19
CA PRO A 162 -10.11 -6.96 37.65
C PRO A 162 -11.40 -6.33 37.11
N GLY A 163 -12.27 -7.15 36.50
CA GLY A 163 -13.52 -6.70 35.90
C GLY A 163 -13.41 -6.11 34.49
N ALA A 164 -12.17 -5.84 33.98
CA ALA A 164 -11.96 -5.26 32.69
C ALA A 164 -11.79 -6.32 31.56
N SER A 165 -11.97 -7.62 31.85
CA SER A 165 -11.82 -8.71 30.88
C SER A 165 -13.00 -8.85 29.91
N GLY A 166 -14.15 -8.21 30.17
CA GLY A 166 -15.35 -8.35 29.34
C GLY A 166 -15.88 -9.81 29.23
N GLY A 167 -15.42 -10.71 30.10
CA GLY A 167 -15.76 -12.14 30.04
C GLY A 167 -14.86 -12.98 29.13
N ALA A 168 -13.73 -12.43 28.63
CA ALA A 168 -12.77 -13.13 27.80
C ALA A 168 -12.15 -14.34 28.51
N LYS A 169 -12.02 -15.45 27.77
CA LYS A 169 -11.38 -16.69 28.23
C LYS A 169 -9.93 -16.74 27.77
N GLY A 170 -9.08 -17.45 28.54
CA GLY A 170 -7.69 -17.64 28.15
C GLY A 170 -7.56 -18.30 26.78
N GLY A 171 -6.71 -17.73 25.90
CA GLY A 171 -6.50 -18.17 24.53
C GLY A 171 -7.38 -17.48 23.47
N GLU A 172 -8.42 -16.74 23.89
CA GLU A 172 -9.22 -15.98 22.93
C GLU A 172 -8.50 -14.72 22.43
N VAL A 173 -8.75 -14.35 21.21
CA VAL A 173 -8.34 -13.08 20.62
C VAL A 173 -9.32 -12.01 21.05
N VAL A 174 -8.80 -10.91 21.54
CA VAL A 174 -9.59 -9.77 22.02
C VAL A 174 -9.10 -8.46 21.41
N VAL A 175 -9.99 -7.48 21.41
CA VAL A 175 -9.65 -6.07 21.20
C VAL A 175 -9.72 -5.38 22.54
N GLY A 176 -8.62 -4.80 22.98
CA GLY A 176 -8.55 -4.00 24.20
C GLY A 176 -8.46 -2.52 23.88
N LYS A 177 -9.23 -1.68 24.56
CA LYS A 177 -9.06 -0.22 24.57
C LYS A 177 -7.89 0.11 25.49
N ILE A 178 -6.89 0.84 25.00
CA ILE A 178 -5.74 1.23 25.81
C ILE A 178 -6.19 2.29 26.81
N THR A 179 -6.07 1.98 28.11
CA THR A 179 -6.42 2.87 29.21
C THR A 179 -5.20 3.58 29.81
N ALA A 180 -4.03 2.92 29.75
CA ALA A 180 -2.74 3.52 30.07
C ALA A 180 -1.67 3.06 29.08
N TYR A 181 -0.87 4.02 28.59
CA TYR A 181 0.26 3.75 27.71
C TYR A 181 1.49 3.37 28.52
N PRO A 182 2.47 2.65 27.92
CA PRO A 182 3.72 2.32 28.62
C PRO A 182 4.45 3.58 29.06
N ASP A 183 5.10 3.55 30.20
CA ASP A 183 6.07 4.55 30.63
C ASP A 183 7.35 3.87 31.17
N GLU A 184 8.31 4.66 31.70
CA GLU A 184 9.60 4.13 32.20
C GLU A 184 9.40 3.19 33.43
N HIS A 185 8.24 3.20 34.08
CA HIS A 185 8.01 2.52 35.37
C HIS A 185 6.77 1.62 35.40
N THR A 186 5.81 1.83 34.49
CA THR A 186 4.53 1.12 34.49
C THR A 186 4.29 0.37 33.20
N GLN A 187 3.67 -0.81 33.33
CA GLN A 187 3.19 -1.58 32.20
C GLN A 187 1.93 -0.92 31.62
N PRO A 188 1.72 -0.98 30.30
CA PRO A 188 0.51 -0.45 29.70
C PRO A 188 -0.72 -1.26 30.14
N GLU A 189 -1.88 -0.59 30.21
CA GLU A 189 -3.15 -1.18 30.61
C GLU A 189 -4.18 -1.08 29.48
N ALA A 190 -5.06 -2.08 29.43
CA ALA A 190 -6.17 -2.09 28.48
C ALA A 190 -7.44 -2.72 29.12
N GLU A 191 -8.59 -2.30 28.63
CA GLU A 191 -9.89 -2.89 28.91
C GLU A 191 -10.39 -3.63 27.67
N VAL A 192 -10.83 -4.89 27.81
CA VAL A 192 -11.40 -5.67 26.71
C VAL A 192 -12.74 -5.09 26.29
N ILE A 193 -12.84 -4.65 25.03
CA ILE A 193 -14.07 -4.09 24.46
C ILE A 193 -14.74 -5.02 23.45
N GLU A 194 -14.01 -6.00 22.91
CA GLU A 194 -14.54 -6.97 21.94
C GLU A 194 -13.82 -8.30 22.09
N ILE A 195 -14.56 -9.43 21.98
CA ILE A 195 -14.01 -10.78 21.93
C ILE A 195 -14.21 -11.31 20.50
N LEU A 196 -13.13 -11.64 19.81
CA LEU A 196 -13.18 -12.11 18.43
C LEU A 196 -13.32 -13.63 18.33
N GLY A 197 -12.88 -14.38 19.35
CA GLY A 197 -12.89 -15.84 19.40
C GLY A 197 -11.49 -16.45 19.40
N PHE A 198 -11.38 -17.74 19.12
CA PHE A 198 -10.09 -18.44 19.12
C PHE A 198 -9.31 -18.24 17.81
N PRO A 199 -7.97 -18.13 17.88
CA PRO A 199 -7.13 -17.79 16.72
C PRO A 199 -7.03 -18.91 15.67
N ASP A 200 -7.55 -20.10 15.93
CA ASP A 200 -7.54 -21.21 14.96
C ASP A 200 -8.48 -20.99 13.77
N SER A 201 -9.49 -20.11 13.92
CA SER A 201 -10.42 -19.78 12.86
C SER A 201 -9.84 -18.74 11.89
N PRO A 202 -9.87 -18.97 10.55
CA PRO A 202 -9.44 -17.98 9.56
C PRO A 202 -10.28 -16.72 9.60
N ILE A 203 -11.57 -16.84 9.97
CA ILE A 203 -12.48 -15.70 10.14
C ILE A 203 -12.00 -14.82 11.29
N VAL A 204 -11.62 -15.41 12.44
CA VAL A 204 -11.08 -14.66 13.57
C VAL A 204 -9.76 -14.00 13.21
N GLN A 205 -8.86 -14.70 12.52
CA GLN A 205 -7.58 -14.14 12.08
C GLN A 205 -7.78 -12.96 11.11
N ARG A 206 -8.72 -13.06 10.17
CA ARG A 206 -9.09 -11.94 9.30
C ARG A 206 -9.61 -10.75 10.11
N ARG A 207 -10.55 -10.97 11.06
CA ARG A 207 -11.06 -9.90 11.94
C ARG A 207 -9.96 -9.26 12.78
N MET A 208 -8.97 -10.04 13.24
CA MET A 208 -7.79 -9.50 13.90
C MET A 208 -7.06 -8.48 13.01
N ILE A 209 -6.85 -8.82 11.74
CA ILE A 209 -6.19 -7.92 10.78
C ILE A 209 -7.05 -6.68 10.54
N VAL A 210 -8.35 -6.84 10.33
CA VAL A 210 -9.29 -5.71 10.16
C VAL A 210 -9.23 -4.75 11.35
N ARG A 211 -9.24 -5.28 12.59
CA ARG A 211 -9.12 -4.45 13.80
C ARG A 211 -7.75 -3.82 13.96
N GLN A 212 -6.67 -4.54 13.61
CA GLN A 212 -5.30 -4.02 13.63
C GLN A 212 -5.13 -2.80 12.73
N TYR A 213 -5.80 -2.79 11.57
CA TYR A 213 -5.78 -1.69 10.63
C TYR A 213 -6.91 -0.68 10.84
N GLU A 214 -7.72 -0.84 11.89
CA GLU A 214 -8.85 0.05 12.23
C GLU A 214 -9.78 0.29 11.02
N ILE A 215 -10.04 -0.76 10.21
CA ILE A 215 -10.96 -0.68 9.09
C ILE A 215 -12.39 -0.84 9.61
N PRO A 216 -13.29 0.14 9.40
CA PRO A 216 -14.66 0.04 9.86
C PRO A 216 -15.42 -1.10 9.17
N GLU A 217 -15.97 -2.07 9.92
CA GLU A 217 -16.81 -3.13 9.37
C GLU A 217 -18.27 -2.67 9.23
N GLU A 218 -18.78 -1.95 10.23
CA GLU A 218 -20.18 -1.51 10.28
C GLU A 218 -20.35 -0.07 9.82
N PHE A 219 -21.50 0.22 9.25
CA PHE A 219 -21.89 1.60 8.90
C PHE A 219 -22.67 2.26 10.06
N PRO A 220 -22.48 3.56 10.27
CA PRO A 220 -23.30 4.31 11.21
C PRO A 220 -24.80 4.17 10.87
N PRO A 221 -25.69 4.03 11.87
CA PRO A 221 -27.13 3.88 11.63
C PRO A 221 -27.75 5.02 10.80
N ALA A 222 -27.21 6.24 10.93
CA ALA A 222 -27.65 7.38 10.13
C ALA A 222 -27.31 7.23 8.64
N ALA A 223 -26.15 6.62 8.31
CA ALA A 223 -25.76 6.34 6.94
C ALA A 223 -26.64 5.22 6.33
N LEU A 224 -26.93 4.16 7.09
CA LEU A 224 -27.81 3.08 6.65
C LEU A 224 -29.22 3.59 6.35
N LYS A 225 -29.81 4.44 7.20
CA LYS A 225 -31.11 5.07 6.97
C LYS A 225 -31.16 5.90 5.69
N ILE A 226 -30.07 6.56 5.29
CA ILE A 226 -30.01 7.28 4.03
C ILE A 226 -29.95 6.27 2.87
N ALA A 227 -29.12 5.25 2.98
CA ALA A 227 -28.96 4.23 1.94
C ALA A 227 -30.27 3.47 1.67
N GLU A 228 -31.06 3.15 2.71
CA GLU A 228 -32.36 2.47 2.62
C GLU A 228 -33.42 3.30 1.84
N ARG A 229 -33.29 4.62 1.82
CA ARG A 229 -34.19 5.53 1.10
C ARG A 229 -33.80 5.75 -0.36
N CYS A 230 -32.63 5.24 -0.78
CA CYS A 230 -32.19 5.33 -2.16
C CYS A 230 -32.93 4.28 -2.99
N GLU A 231 -33.66 4.74 -3.99
CA GLU A 231 -34.47 3.91 -4.88
C GLU A 231 -33.86 3.87 -6.29
N GLU A 232 -34.29 2.92 -7.09
CA GLU A 232 -33.95 2.84 -8.51
C GLU A 232 -34.46 4.09 -9.25
N PRO A 233 -33.73 4.60 -10.25
CA PRO A 233 -34.11 5.83 -10.92
C PRO A 233 -35.41 5.67 -11.71
N GLY A 234 -36.33 6.61 -11.50
CA GLY A 234 -37.54 6.75 -12.29
C GLY A 234 -37.39 7.77 -13.42
N ASP A 235 -38.51 8.04 -14.13
CA ASP A 235 -38.54 9.02 -15.22
C ASP A 235 -38.13 10.45 -14.79
N LYS A 236 -38.35 10.78 -13.52
CA LYS A 236 -37.97 12.09 -12.96
C LYS A 236 -36.45 12.25 -12.89
N GLU A 237 -35.76 11.24 -12.41
CA GLU A 237 -34.29 11.19 -12.28
C GLU A 237 -33.60 11.06 -13.65
N ALA A 238 -34.28 10.43 -14.62
CA ALA A 238 -33.85 10.29 -16.01
C ALA A 238 -33.99 11.59 -16.82
N LYS A 239 -34.90 12.48 -16.41
CA LYS A 239 -35.23 13.71 -17.17
C LYS A 239 -34.01 14.64 -17.23
N GLY A 240 -33.71 15.09 -18.48
CA GLY A 240 -32.56 15.99 -18.74
C GLY A 240 -31.22 15.31 -18.86
N ARG A 241 -31.15 13.98 -18.71
CA ARG A 241 -29.95 13.16 -18.96
C ARG A 241 -29.90 12.66 -20.39
N ALA A 242 -28.71 12.37 -20.89
CA ALA A 242 -28.54 11.70 -22.17
C ALA A 242 -29.05 10.25 -22.06
N ASP A 243 -29.89 9.86 -23.03
CA ASP A 243 -30.54 8.53 -23.06
C ASP A 243 -29.69 7.54 -23.87
N PHE A 244 -29.07 6.58 -23.20
CA PHE A 244 -28.30 5.48 -23.80
C PHE A 244 -28.97 4.12 -23.64
N ARG A 245 -30.26 4.06 -23.24
CA ARG A 245 -30.96 2.81 -22.94
C ARG A 245 -31.13 1.90 -24.16
N ASN A 246 -31.11 2.46 -25.37
CA ASN A 246 -31.19 1.73 -26.63
C ASN A 246 -29.83 1.39 -27.25
N ALA A 247 -28.73 1.85 -26.63
CA ALA A 247 -27.39 1.50 -27.09
C ALA A 247 -27.00 0.09 -26.62
N TRP A 248 -26.16 -0.57 -27.41
CA TRP A 248 -25.48 -1.78 -26.91
C TRP A 248 -24.47 -1.39 -25.87
N VAL A 249 -24.71 -1.76 -24.61
CA VAL A 249 -23.88 -1.43 -23.48
C VAL A 249 -23.65 -2.70 -22.67
N ALA A 250 -22.42 -2.98 -22.26
CA ALA A 250 -22.08 -4.13 -21.43
C ALA A 250 -21.17 -3.74 -20.27
N THR A 251 -21.33 -4.42 -19.14
CA THR A 251 -20.34 -4.49 -18.07
C THR A 251 -19.45 -5.71 -18.28
N ILE A 252 -18.15 -5.62 -17.92
CA ILE A 252 -17.16 -6.70 -18.06
C ILE A 252 -16.34 -6.77 -16.75
N ASP A 253 -16.62 -7.79 -15.93
CA ASP A 253 -16.07 -7.88 -14.57
C ASP A 253 -15.69 -9.32 -14.22
N GLY A 254 -15.18 -9.53 -13.02
CA GLY A 254 -14.97 -10.87 -12.45
C GLY A 254 -16.30 -11.59 -12.19
N GLU A 255 -16.24 -12.92 -12.10
CA GLU A 255 -17.41 -13.79 -11.90
C GLU A 255 -18.20 -13.42 -10.63
N ASP A 256 -17.49 -13.08 -9.55
CA ASP A 256 -18.06 -12.82 -8.22
C ASP A 256 -18.41 -11.34 -7.98
N ALA A 257 -18.12 -10.46 -8.95
CA ALA A 257 -18.40 -9.03 -8.83
C ALA A 257 -19.90 -8.74 -8.77
N LYS A 258 -20.28 -7.79 -7.92
CA LYS A 258 -21.67 -7.31 -7.72
C LYS A 258 -21.78 -5.79 -7.80
N ASP A 259 -20.67 -5.08 -7.68
CA ASP A 259 -20.51 -3.64 -7.65
C ASP A 259 -19.96 -3.14 -9.01
N PHE A 260 -20.83 -3.20 -10.04
CA PHE A 260 -20.46 -2.81 -11.40
C PHE A 260 -20.37 -1.29 -11.50
N ASP A 261 -19.14 -0.77 -11.40
CA ASP A 261 -18.84 0.67 -11.50
C ASP A 261 -18.96 1.19 -12.93
N ASP A 262 -18.56 0.38 -13.93
CA ASP A 262 -18.38 0.80 -15.31
C ASP A 262 -19.09 -0.11 -16.31
N ALA A 263 -19.57 0.51 -17.38
CA ALA A 263 -20.09 -0.14 -18.55
C ALA A 263 -19.54 0.54 -19.80
N VAL A 264 -19.39 -0.23 -20.87
CA VAL A 264 -18.76 0.24 -22.09
C VAL A 264 -19.66 0.04 -23.30
N SER A 265 -19.58 0.96 -24.26
CA SER A 265 -20.20 0.89 -25.57
C SER A 265 -19.23 1.36 -26.65
N ILE A 266 -19.38 0.88 -27.87
CA ILE A 266 -18.53 1.26 -29.00
C ILE A 266 -19.32 1.35 -30.29
N GLN A 267 -18.94 2.33 -31.13
CA GLN A 267 -19.46 2.48 -32.47
C GLN A 267 -18.34 2.79 -33.46
N THR A 268 -18.47 2.26 -34.67
CA THR A 268 -17.58 2.64 -35.79
C THR A 268 -18.06 3.95 -36.41
N MET A 269 -17.16 4.88 -36.59
CA MET A 269 -17.40 6.19 -37.19
C MET A 269 -16.50 6.39 -38.41
N THR A 270 -16.80 7.36 -39.27
CA THR A 270 -15.97 7.67 -40.45
C THR A 270 -14.54 8.01 -40.10
N TYR A 271 -14.32 8.66 -38.94
CA TYR A 271 -13.00 9.03 -38.40
C TYR A 271 -12.31 7.88 -37.65
N GLY A 272 -13.02 6.84 -37.26
CA GLY A 272 -12.48 5.73 -36.45
C GLY A 272 -13.54 5.15 -35.52
N TYR A 273 -13.50 5.51 -34.23
CA TYR A 273 -14.37 4.95 -33.17
C TYR A 273 -14.99 6.05 -32.33
N GLU A 274 -16.19 5.81 -31.84
CA GLU A 274 -16.74 6.49 -30.68
C GLU A 274 -16.85 5.47 -29.55
N LEU A 275 -16.04 5.66 -28.49
CA LEU A 275 -16.05 4.86 -27.29
C LEU A 275 -16.91 5.54 -26.23
N GLY A 276 -17.95 4.85 -25.74
CA GLY A 276 -18.72 5.27 -24.58
C GLY A 276 -18.21 4.55 -23.33
N VAL A 277 -17.85 5.31 -22.31
CA VAL A 277 -17.55 4.81 -20.97
C VAL A 277 -18.58 5.41 -20.02
N HIS A 278 -19.42 4.54 -19.44
CA HIS A 278 -20.55 4.89 -18.62
C HIS A 278 -20.27 4.48 -17.19
N ILE A 279 -20.06 5.45 -16.30
CA ILE A 279 -19.71 5.20 -14.90
C ILE A 279 -20.91 5.45 -14.00
N ALA A 280 -21.14 4.57 -13.03
CA ALA A 280 -22.20 4.67 -12.06
C ALA A 280 -22.23 6.07 -11.40
N ASP A 281 -23.35 6.77 -11.48
CA ASP A 281 -23.49 8.13 -10.96
C ASP A 281 -23.77 8.14 -9.46
N VAL A 282 -22.79 7.66 -8.68
CA VAL A 282 -22.84 7.60 -7.21
C VAL A 282 -23.10 8.98 -6.60
N SER A 283 -22.59 10.03 -7.23
CA SER A 283 -22.76 11.41 -6.75
C SER A 283 -24.21 11.91 -6.79
N SER A 284 -25.11 11.22 -7.49
CA SER A 284 -26.55 11.52 -7.44
C SER A 284 -27.21 11.00 -6.15
N TYR A 285 -26.66 9.99 -5.53
CA TYR A 285 -27.17 9.36 -4.32
C TYR A 285 -26.43 9.80 -3.06
N VAL A 286 -25.12 9.94 -3.14
CA VAL A 286 -24.25 10.34 -2.02
C VAL A 286 -24.03 11.85 -2.07
N GLN A 287 -24.90 12.57 -1.34
CA GLN A 287 -24.81 14.02 -1.27
C GLN A 287 -23.70 14.47 -0.31
N PRO A 288 -22.96 15.55 -0.65
CA PRO A 288 -21.88 16.05 0.21
C PRO A 288 -22.30 16.30 1.65
N ASP A 289 -21.39 16.02 2.59
CA ASP A 289 -21.49 16.32 4.01
C ASP A 289 -22.60 15.58 4.79
N ASN A 290 -23.39 14.73 4.15
CA ASN A 290 -24.35 13.90 4.87
C ASN A 290 -23.68 12.73 5.60
N ALA A 291 -24.44 11.98 6.40
CA ALA A 291 -23.88 10.85 7.17
C ALA A 291 -23.32 9.72 6.28
N LEU A 292 -23.90 9.52 5.09
CA LEU A 292 -23.43 8.52 4.12
C LEU A 292 -22.10 8.94 3.48
N ASP A 293 -21.99 10.21 3.11
CA ASP A 293 -20.76 10.79 2.57
C ASP A 293 -19.60 10.73 3.59
N LYS A 294 -19.88 11.12 4.83
CA LYS A 294 -18.89 11.03 5.92
C LYS A 294 -18.41 9.62 6.16
N ALA A 295 -19.32 8.64 6.13
CA ALA A 295 -18.96 7.23 6.27
C ALA A 295 -18.13 6.71 5.08
N ALA A 296 -18.44 7.16 3.85
CA ALA A 296 -17.65 6.84 2.66
C ALA A 296 -16.26 7.49 2.70
N TYR A 297 -16.17 8.75 3.14
CA TYR A 297 -14.91 9.46 3.31
C TYR A 297 -14.01 8.80 4.35
N GLU A 298 -14.54 8.45 5.52
CA GLU A 298 -13.80 7.74 6.58
C GLU A 298 -13.15 6.43 6.09
N ARG A 299 -13.88 5.69 5.24
CA ARG A 299 -13.35 4.49 4.59
C ARG A 299 -12.34 4.80 3.50
N GLY A 300 -12.62 5.81 2.69
CA GLY A 300 -11.81 6.29 1.56
C GLY A 300 -11.80 5.32 0.36
N THR A 301 -11.86 4.03 0.62
CA THR A 301 -11.92 2.96 -0.40
C THR A 301 -12.57 1.71 0.14
N SER A 302 -13.11 0.86 -0.75
CA SER A 302 -13.46 -0.52 -0.40
C SER A 302 -12.20 -1.36 -0.21
N THR A 303 -12.28 -2.40 0.65
CA THR A 303 -11.18 -3.34 0.91
C THR A 303 -11.63 -4.75 0.53
N TYR A 304 -10.84 -5.43 -0.34
CA TYR A 304 -11.22 -6.71 -0.94
C TYR A 304 -10.39 -7.84 -0.36
N PHE A 305 -10.98 -8.65 0.51
CA PHE A 305 -10.36 -9.87 1.02
C PHE A 305 -10.86 -11.09 0.23
N PRO A 306 -10.07 -12.18 0.15
CA PRO A 306 -10.59 -13.44 -0.35
C PRO A 306 -11.90 -13.82 0.38
N GLY A 307 -12.98 -14.00 -0.39
CA GLY A 307 -14.31 -14.36 0.11
C GLY A 307 -15.09 -13.27 0.85
N THR A 308 -14.58 -12.04 1.00
CA THR A 308 -15.28 -10.97 1.75
C THR A 308 -14.87 -9.58 1.29
N VAL A 309 -15.84 -8.67 1.20
CA VAL A 309 -15.59 -7.25 0.89
C VAL A 309 -16.04 -6.39 2.06
N LEU A 310 -15.20 -5.43 2.47
CA LEU A 310 -15.59 -4.32 3.32
C LEU A 310 -15.83 -3.09 2.41
N PRO A 311 -17.07 -2.79 2.06
CA PRO A 311 -17.36 -1.82 1.03
C PRO A 311 -17.25 -0.37 1.54
N MET A 312 -16.93 0.56 0.65
CA MET A 312 -16.93 2.00 0.93
C MET A 312 -18.36 2.52 1.15
N LEU A 313 -19.33 1.96 0.45
CA LEU A 313 -20.75 2.30 0.53
C LEU A 313 -21.57 1.11 0.99
N PRO A 314 -22.71 1.29 1.71
CA PRO A 314 -23.60 0.20 2.05
C PRO A 314 -24.02 -0.64 0.83
N PHE A 315 -24.21 -1.95 1.01
CA PHE A 315 -24.55 -2.88 -0.07
C PHE A 315 -25.82 -2.50 -0.84
N GLN A 316 -26.76 -1.80 -0.20
CA GLN A 316 -27.93 -1.23 -0.87
C GLN A 316 -27.54 -0.31 -2.02
N LEU A 317 -26.45 0.43 -1.90
CA LEU A 317 -25.91 1.30 -2.95
C LEU A 317 -24.93 0.54 -3.83
N SER A 318 -23.87 -0.03 -3.23
CA SER A 318 -22.76 -0.61 -4.00
C SER A 318 -23.17 -1.79 -4.88
N ASN A 319 -24.07 -2.67 -4.40
CA ASN A 319 -24.46 -3.88 -5.12
C ASN A 319 -25.82 -3.78 -5.79
N ASN A 320 -26.59 -2.71 -5.54
CA ASN A 320 -27.94 -2.56 -6.04
C ASN A 320 -28.11 -1.24 -6.80
N VAL A 321 -28.44 -0.14 -6.11
CA VAL A 321 -28.92 1.10 -6.76
C VAL A 321 -27.86 1.74 -7.66
N CYS A 322 -26.59 1.76 -7.25
CA CYS A 322 -25.50 2.31 -8.05
C CYS A 322 -24.95 1.30 -9.07
N SER A 323 -24.97 0.01 -8.75
CA SER A 323 -24.40 -1.03 -9.61
C SER A 323 -25.08 -1.08 -10.97
N LEU A 324 -24.32 -1.06 -12.07
CA LEU A 324 -24.80 -1.03 -13.45
C LEU A 324 -25.31 -2.41 -13.90
N ARG A 325 -26.25 -2.96 -13.13
CA ARG A 325 -26.85 -4.28 -13.36
C ARG A 325 -27.57 -4.35 -14.71
N PRO A 326 -27.55 -5.52 -15.39
CA PRO A 326 -28.16 -5.67 -16.72
C PRO A 326 -29.69 -5.54 -16.66
N HIS A 327 -30.24 -5.03 -17.75
CA HIS A 327 -31.69 -4.93 -18.04
C HIS A 327 -32.49 -3.98 -17.13
N ILE A 328 -31.79 -3.14 -16.36
CA ILE A 328 -32.39 -2.18 -15.42
C ILE A 328 -31.82 -0.78 -15.73
N ASP A 329 -32.64 0.25 -15.61
CA ASP A 329 -32.21 1.63 -15.79
C ASP A 329 -31.26 2.05 -14.68
N ARG A 330 -30.13 2.64 -15.06
CA ARG A 330 -29.11 3.13 -14.11
C ARG A 330 -28.63 4.51 -14.51
N LEU A 331 -28.45 5.36 -13.49
CA LEU A 331 -27.87 6.68 -13.68
C LEU A 331 -26.35 6.56 -13.87
N THR A 332 -25.86 7.27 -14.87
CA THR A 332 -24.41 7.33 -15.15
C THR A 332 -23.91 8.74 -15.29
N LEU A 333 -22.61 8.92 -15.06
CA LEU A 333 -21.85 10.02 -15.62
C LEU A 333 -21.00 9.41 -16.75
N SER A 334 -21.38 9.73 -17.98
CA SER A 334 -20.82 9.12 -19.18
C SER A 334 -19.82 10.01 -19.87
N VAL A 335 -18.76 9.43 -20.42
CA VAL A 335 -17.86 10.10 -21.35
C VAL A 335 -17.91 9.38 -22.69
N LEU A 336 -18.20 10.15 -23.75
CA LEU A 336 -18.11 9.70 -25.13
C LEU A 336 -16.82 10.23 -25.74
N VAL A 337 -15.94 9.32 -26.15
CA VAL A 337 -14.59 9.65 -26.63
C VAL A 337 -14.49 9.33 -28.12
N ARG A 338 -14.17 10.33 -28.92
CA ARG A 338 -13.90 10.19 -30.36
C ARG A 338 -12.44 9.84 -30.58
N ILE A 339 -12.17 8.72 -31.19
CA ILE A 339 -10.82 8.17 -31.37
C ILE A 339 -10.60 7.86 -32.87
N ASN A 340 -9.45 8.26 -33.40
CA ASN A 340 -9.13 7.95 -34.79
C ASN A 340 -8.66 6.48 -34.96
N ARG A 341 -8.42 6.07 -36.21
CA ARG A 341 -7.97 4.71 -36.54
C ARG A 341 -6.58 4.35 -35.99
N MET A 342 -5.80 5.35 -35.55
CA MET A 342 -4.48 5.16 -34.96
C MET A 342 -4.49 5.10 -33.42
N GLY A 343 -5.66 5.29 -32.77
CA GLY A 343 -5.81 5.31 -31.33
C GLY A 343 -5.62 6.69 -30.68
N GLU A 344 -5.63 7.77 -31.47
CA GLU A 344 -5.51 9.13 -30.95
C GLU A 344 -6.88 9.72 -30.60
N ILE A 345 -6.99 10.36 -29.44
CA ILE A 345 -8.21 11.02 -28.98
C ILE A 345 -8.40 12.31 -29.79
N LEU A 346 -9.49 12.40 -30.55
CA LEU A 346 -9.87 13.56 -31.32
C LEU A 346 -10.73 14.55 -30.52
N GLY A 347 -11.35 14.09 -29.44
CA GLY A 347 -12.18 14.89 -28.54
C GLY A 347 -13.08 14.01 -27.71
N TYR A 348 -13.70 14.59 -26.71
CA TYR A 348 -14.60 13.86 -25.80
C TYR A 348 -15.72 14.78 -25.28
N ARG A 349 -16.77 14.17 -24.73
CA ARG A 349 -17.89 14.87 -24.12
C ARG A 349 -18.37 14.13 -22.86
N PHE A 350 -18.45 14.84 -21.76
CA PHE A 350 -19.09 14.37 -20.54
C PHE A 350 -20.57 14.72 -20.53
N SER A 351 -21.40 13.82 -20.04
CA SER A 351 -22.82 14.10 -19.76
C SER A 351 -23.37 13.17 -18.68
N PRO A 352 -24.24 13.68 -17.80
CA PRO A 352 -25.13 12.81 -17.04
C PRO A 352 -25.97 11.98 -18.00
N GLY A 353 -26.08 10.66 -17.77
CA GLY A 353 -26.74 9.72 -18.65
C GLY A 353 -27.65 8.76 -17.92
N VAL A 354 -28.47 8.03 -18.70
CA VAL A 354 -29.20 6.85 -18.27
C VAL A 354 -28.86 5.72 -19.24
N ILE A 355 -28.45 4.59 -18.71
CA ILE A 355 -28.21 3.36 -19.47
C ILE A 355 -29.17 2.27 -19.04
N ARG A 356 -29.36 1.29 -19.92
CA ARG A 356 -29.88 -0.04 -19.60
C ARG A 356 -28.90 -1.04 -20.18
N SER A 357 -27.95 -1.52 -19.32
CA SER A 357 -26.96 -2.47 -19.78
C SER A 357 -27.62 -3.72 -20.39
N THR A 358 -27.16 -4.09 -21.57
CA THR A 358 -27.71 -5.24 -22.29
C THR A 358 -27.10 -6.57 -21.87
N HIS A 359 -25.85 -6.52 -21.40
CA HIS A 359 -25.09 -7.71 -21.02
C HIS A 359 -24.25 -7.47 -19.76
N ARG A 360 -24.25 -8.45 -18.88
CA ARG A 360 -23.22 -8.61 -17.83
C ARG A 360 -22.29 -9.71 -18.28
N LEU A 361 -21.08 -9.36 -18.70
CA LEU A 361 -20.06 -10.29 -19.18
C LEU A 361 -18.98 -10.51 -18.11
N THR A 362 -18.33 -11.67 -18.18
CA THR A 362 -17.16 -11.96 -17.37
C THR A 362 -15.89 -11.88 -18.19
N TYR A 363 -14.75 -11.62 -17.54
CA TYR A 363 -13.45 -11.66 -18.22
C TYR A 363 -13.20 -12.98 -18.92
N THR A 364 -13.59 -14.10 -18.32
CA THR A 364 -13.46 -15.44 -18.91
C THR A 364 -14.34 -15.61 -20.14
N GLU A 365 -15.62 -15.16 -20.08
CA GLU A 365 -16.54 -15.21 -21.21
C GLU A 365 -16.03 -14.37 -22.37
N VAL A 366 -15.61 -13.11 -22.11
CA VAL A 366 -15.08 -12.22 -23.14
C VAL A 366 -13.83 -12.78 -23.78
N ALA A 367 -12.90 -13.33 -23.00
CA ALA A 367 -11.68 -13.96 -23.53
C ALA A 367 -12.03 -15.10 -24.48
N ARG A 368 -12.94 -16.02 -24.07
CA ARG A 368 -13.42 -17.13 -24.88
C ARG A 368 -14.06 -16.67 -26.21
N ILE A 369 -14.93 -15.63 -26.15
CA ILE A 369 -15.56 -15.07 -27.35
C ILE A 369 -14.52 -14.46 -28.29
N LEU A 370 -13.55 -13.74 -27.75
CA LEU A 370 -12.49 -13.09 -28.55
C LEU A 370 -11.49 -14.07 -29.16
N GLU A 371 -11.36 -15.28 -28.63
CA GLU A 371 -10.60 -16.38 -29.24
C GLU A 371 -11.32 -16.99 -30.45
N ASN A 372 -12.65 -17.17 -30.38
CA ASN A 372 -13.46 -17.70 -31.43
C ASN A 372 -14.79 -16.95 -31.60
N PRO A 373 -14.76 -15.73 -32.20
CA PRO A 373 -15.96 -14.90 -32.35
C PRO A 373 -17.08 -15.55 -33.18
N ASP A 374 -16.72 -16.43 -34.10
CA ASP A 374 -17.70 -17.10 -34.99
C ASP A 374 -18.51 -18.18 -34.26
N ALA A 375 -18.04 -18.67 -33.13
CA ALA A 375 -18.77 -19.62 -32.29
C ALA A 375 -19.82 -18.95 -31.39
N GLU A 376 -19.82 -17.61 -31.25
CA GLU A 376 -20.78 -16.88 -30.44
C GLU A 376 -22.12 -16.74 -31.19
N PRO A 377 -23.23 -17.24 -30.61
CA PRO A 377 -24.54 -17.14 -31.27
C PRO A 377 -25.04 -15.71 -31.40
N ASP A 378 -24.76 -14.85 -30.44
CA ASP A 378 -25.09 -13.43 -30.47
C ASP A 378 -24.06 -12.68 -31.34
N ARG A 379 -24.39 -12.53 -32.61
CA ARG A 379 -23.55 -11.85 -33.59
C ARG A 379 -23.25 -10.39 -33.24
N ALA A 380 -24.22 -9.70 -32.62
CA ALA A 380 -24.03 -8.31 -32.20
C ALA A 380 -23.01 -8.22 -31.04
N LYS A 381 -23.10 -9.14 -30.08
CA LYS A 381 -22.13 -9.25 -28.99
C LYS A 381 -20.72 -9.54 -29.51
N ALA A 382 -20.57 -10.54 -30.37
CA ALA A 382 -19.29 -10.90 -30.99
C ALA A 382 -18.68 -9.73 -31.77
N ALA A 383 -19.47 -9.01 -32.55
CA ALA A 383 -19.02 -7.87 -33.35
C ALA A 383 -18.57 -6.70 -32.48
N ASN A 384 -19.32 -6.33 -31.44
CA ASN A 384 -18.95 -5.27 -30.52
C ASN A 384 -17.65 -5.61 -29.74
N LEU A 385 -17.51 -6.83 -29.21
CA LEU A 385 -16.32 -7.27 -28.52
C LEU A 385 -15.10 -7.30 -29.44
N SER A 386 -15.23 -7.73 -30.69
CA SER A 386 -14.17 -7.71 -31.70
C SER A 386 -13.71 -6.27 -31.99
N LEU A 387 -14.67 -5.34 -32.12
CA LEU A 387 -14.36 -3.92 -32.32
C LEU A 387 -13.68 -3.30 -31.11
N MET A 388 -14.09 -3.67 -29.90
CA MET A 388 -13.44 -3.25 -28.64
C MET A 388 -12.02 -3.78 -28.55
N LYS A 389 -11.76 -5.04 -28.94
CA LYS A 389 -10.42 -5.62 -29.00
C LYS A 389 -9.51 -4.84 -29.97
N ASP A 390 -10.02 -4.52 -31.17
CA ASP A 390 -9.26 -3.75 -32.16
C ASP A 390 -8.87 -2.37 -31.62
N LEU A 391 -9.83 -1.65 -30.98
CA LEU A 391 -9.54 -0.36 -30.34
C LEU A 391 -8.55 -0.50 -29.19
N CYS A 392 -8.72 -1.49 -28.30
CA CYS A 392 -7.81 -1.77 -27.18
C CYS A 392 -6.36 -1.93 -27.65
N LEU A 393 -6.13 -2.74 -28.70
CA LEU A 393 -4.78 -2.96 -29.25
C LEU A 393 -4.15 -1.66 -29.77
N LYS A 394 -4.95 -0.76 -30.35
CA LYS A 394 -4.47 0.55 -30.82
C LYS A 394 -4.13 1.49 -29.67
N LEU A 395 -4.99 1.56 -28.65
CA LEU A 395 -4.76 2.38 -27.46
C LEU A 395 -3.50 1.91 -26.71
N ASN A 396 -3.41 0.60 -26.46
CA ASN A 396 -2.22 0.03 -25.81
C ASN A 396 -0.93 0.30 -26.60
N LYS A 397 -0.95 0.04 -27.92
CA LYS A 397 0.20 0.33 -28.79
C LYS A 397 0.62 1.81 -28.70
N LYS A 398 -0.37 2.73 -28.73
CA LYS A 398 -0.10 4.17 -28.61
C LYS A 398 0.54 4.50 -27.26
N ARG A 399 -0.03 4.00 -26.17
CA ARG A 399 0.49 4.21 -24.80
C ARG A 399 1.92 3.69 -24.67
N MET A 400 2.23 2.52 -25.24
CA MET A 400 3.58 1.96 -25.21
C MET A 400 4.57 2.80 -26.02
N ILE A 401 4.16 3.36 -27.19
CA ILE A 401 4.98 4.29 -27.97
C ILE A 401 5.25 5.57 -27.18
N ASP A 402 4.27 6.05 -26.43
CA ASP A 402 4.38 7.28 -25.62
C ASP A 402 5.20 7.07 -24.33
N GLY A 403 5.67 5.85 -24.04
CA GLY A 403 6.54 5.53 -22.91
C GLY A 403 5.84 4.88 -21.72
N GLY A 404 4.61 4.40 -21.86
CA GLY A 404 3.91 3.66 -20.79
C GLY A 404 4.67 2.39 -20.40
N LEU A 405 4.75 2.10 -19.11
CA LEU A 405 5.31 0.85 -18.58
C LEU A 405 4.18 -0.17 -18.39
N ASP A 406 4.41 -1.39 -18.81
CA ASP A 406 3.49 -2.52 -18.60
C ASP A 406 4.19 -3.58 -17.74
N PHE A 407 3.73 -3.75 -16.51
CA PHE A 407 4.27 -4.75 -15.58
C PHE A 407 3.33 -5.94 -15.54
N ASP A 408 3.81 -7.10 -15.93
CA ASP A 408 3.07 -8.35 -15.74
C ASP A 408 3.47 -9.00 -14.41
N ILE A 409 2.77 -8.59 -13.33
CA ILE A 409 2.99 -9.16 -12.01
C ILE A 409 1.84 -10.10 -11.72
N PRO A 410 2.13 -11.40 -11.60
CA PRO A 410 1.10 -12.36 -11.28
C PRO A 410 0.56 -12.14 -9.87
N GLU A 411 -0.76 -12.20 -9.73
CA GLU A 411 -1.43 -12.17 -8.42
C GLU A 411 -1.94 -13.57 -8.05
N PRO A 412 -1.88 -13.94 -6.75
CA PRO A 412 -2.46 -15.20 -6.29
C PRO A 412 -3.99 -15.08 -6.16
N LYS A 413 -4.71 -16.03 -6.75
CA LYS A 413 -6.13 -16.26 -6.52
C LYS A 413 -6.26 -17.40 -5.51
N ILE A 414 -6.82 -17.11 -4.33
CA ILE A 414 -6.99 -18.06 -3.22
C ILE A 414 -8.44 -18.53 -3.20
N ALA A 415 -8.64 -19.82 -3.40
CA ALA A 415 -9.94 -20.48 -3.27
C ALA A 415 -10.20 -20.84 -1.81
N LEU A 416 -11.39 -20.55 -1.31
CA LEU A 416 -11.81 -20.83 0.07
C LEU A 416 -12.98 -21.80 0.08
N ASP A 417 -13.06 -22.62 1.13
CA ASP A 417 -14.25 -23.41 1.45
C ASP A 417 -15.30 -22.57 2.22
N GLU A 418 -16.41 -23.20 2.60
CA GLU A 418 -17.51 -22.56 3.34
C GLU A 418 -17.09 -22.07 4.75
N LYS A 419 -16.02 -22.64 5.31
CA LYS A 419 -15.46 -22.24 6.62
C LYS A 419 -14.42 -21.13 6.50
N GLY A 420 -14.09 -20.73 5.27
CA GLY A 420 -13.05 -19.75 4.98
C GLY A 420 -11.64 -20.33 5.01
N GLU A 421 -11.48 -21.67 5.00
CA GLU A 421 -10.17 -22.31 4.89
C GLU A 421 -9.68 -22.27 3.44
N PRO A 422 -8.40 -22.02 3.20
CA PRO A 422 -7.84 -22.03 1.85
C PRO A 422 -7.71 -23.47 1.34
N VAL A 423 -8.38 -23.77 0.22
CA VAL A 423 -8.40 -25.07 -0.42
C VAL A 423 -7.56 -25.14 -1.70
N GLY A 424 -7.12 -23.99 -2.21
CA GLY A 424 -6.26 -23.93 -3.39
C GLY A 424 -5.73 -22.53 -3.63
N ILE A 425 -4.57 -22.48 -4.26
CA ILE A 425 -3.93 -21.22 -4.67
C ILE A 425 -3.52 -21.39 -6.14
N THR A 426 -3.98 -20.47 -6.98
CA THR A 426 -3.68 -20.43 -8.41
C THR A 426 -3.20 -19.07 -8.83
N ARG A 427 -2.54 -18.97 -9.96
CA ARG A 427 -2.17 -17.69 -10.56
C ARG A 427 -3.40 -17.06 -11.23
N ALA A 428 -3.68 -15.79 -10.95
CA ALA A 428 -4.66 -15.04 -11.71
C ALA A 428 -4.10 -14.73 -13.12
N GLU A 429 -4.88 -15.06 -14.14
CA GLU A 429 -4.49 -14.80 -15.53
C GLU A 429 -4.96 -13.42 -15.97
N ARG A 430 -4.05 -12.61 -16.50
CA ARG A 430 -4.38 -11.34 -17.16
C ARG A 430 -4.67 -11.58 -18.63
N THR A 431 -5.94 -11.73 -18.96
CA THR A 431 -6.42 -11.99 -20.34
C THR A 431 -6.53 -10.70 -21.16
N VAL A 432 -6.79 -10.84 -22.47
CA VAL A 432 -7.11 -9.70 -23.37
C VAL A 432 -8.34 -8.92 -22.88
N ALA A 433 -9.28 -9.58 -22.20
CA ALA A 433 -10.48 -8.93 -21.66
C ALA A 433 -10.13 -7.95 -20.51
N HIS A 434 -9.22 -8.30 -19.64
CA HIS A 434 -8.73 -7.41 -18.58
C HIS A 434 -8.04 -6.17 -19.18
N ARG A 435 -7.17 -6.38 -20.16
CA ARG A 435 -6.48 -5.30 -20.86
C ARG A 435 -7.43 -4.36 -21.61
N LEU A 436 -8.51 -4.91 -22.15
CA LEU A 436 -9.56 -4.15 -22.84
C LEU A 436 -10.24 -3.15 -21.90
N VAL A 437 -10.71 -3.60 -20.75
CA VAL A 437 -11.34 -2.75 -19.75
C VAL A 437 -10.33 -1.72 -19.22
N GLU A 438 -9.12 -2.16 -18.90
CA GLU A 438 -8.05 -1.29 -18.42
C GLU A 438 -7.77 -0.11 -19.38
N GLU A 439 -7.55 -0.36 -20.68
CA GLU A 439 -7.27 0.71 -21.65
C GLU A 439 -8.43 1.68 -21.80
N PHE A 440 -9.69 1.21 -21.71
CA PHE A 440 -10.87 2.07 -21.78
C PHE A 440 -11.01 2.93 -20.51
N MET A 441 -10.75 2.35 -19.34
CA MET A 441 -10.77 3.09 -18.08
C MET A 441 -9.61 4.11 -18.02
N LEU A 442 -8.40 3.76 -18.48
CA LEU A 442 -7.28 4.70 -18.60
C LEU A 442 -7.64 5.88 -19.51
N THR A 443 -8.30 5.61 -20.65
CA THR A 443 -8.76 6.63 -21.60
C THR A 443 -9.77 7.57 -20.94
N ALA A 444 -10.78 7.04 -20.25
CA ALA A 444 -11.78 7.84 -19.54
C ALA A 444 -11.18 8.70 -18.41
N ASN A 445 -10.29 8.12 -17.61
CA ASN A 445 -9.58 8.80 -16.53
C ASN A 445 -8.74 9.97 -17.05
N ARG A 446 -8.04 9.76 -18.18
CA ARG A 446 -7.28 10.81 -18.85
C ARG A 446 -8.18 11.94 -19.36
N CYS A 447 -9.32 11.60 -20.00
CA CYS A 447 -10.31 12.60 -20.42
C CYS A 447 -10.86 13.41 -19.22
N ALA A 448 -11.08 12.77 -18.07
CA ALA A 448 -11.55 13.44 -16.87
C ALA A 448 -10.51 14.41 -16.30
N ALA A 449 -9.24 14.01 -16.25
CA ALA A 449 -8.14 14.89 -15.84
C ALA A 449 -8.04 16.12 -16.74
N ASN A 450 -8.04 15.90 -18.05
CA ASN A 450 -7.98 16.99 -19.05
C ASN A 450 -9.21 17.91 -18.98
N PHE A 451 -10.41 17.35 -18.79
CA PHE A 451 -11.63 18.15 -18.62
C PHE A 451 -11.56 19.09 -17.41
N LEU A 452 -10.88 18.69 -16.35
CA LEU A 452 -10.75 19.47 -15.10
C LEU A 452 -9.46 20.31 -15.00
N ALA A 453 -8.60 20.31 -16.02
CA ALA A 453 -7.27 20.93 -15.97
C ALA A 453 -7.26 22.43 -15.67
N ASP A 454 -8.36 23.15 -16.00
CA ASP A 454 -8.53 24.60 -15.76
C ASP A 454 -9.15 24.91 -14.38
N LYS A 455 -9.44 23.92 -13.55
CA LYS A 455 -10.06 24.05 -12.22
C LYS A 455 -9.25 23.32 -11.16
N PRO A 456 -9.32 23.71 -9.89
CA PRO A 456 -8.81 22.89 -8.80
C PRO A 456 -9.44 21.51 -8.83
N SER A 457 -8.61 20.47 -8.87
CA SER A 457 -9.03 19.08 -8.97
C SER A 457 -8.18 18.17 -8.08
N ILE A 458 -8.46 16.90 -8.06
CA ILE A 458 -7.64 15.87 -7.43
C ILE A 458 -7.06 14.97 -8.51
N TYR A 459 -5.75 14.87 -8.54
CA TYR A 459 -5.02 14.05 -9.53
C TYR A 459 -4.51 12.78 -8.90
N ARG A 460 -4.40 11.72 -9.70
CA ARG A 460 -3.63 10.51 -9.37
C ARG A 460 -2.23 10.69 -9.94
N VAL A 461 -1.29 11.04 -9.10
CA VAL A 461 0.09 11.32 -9.52
C VAL A 461 1.01 10.15 -9.18
N HIS A 462 1.94 9.86 -10.09
CA HIS A 462 3.01 8.90 -9.87
C HIS A 462 4.34 9.59 -10.16
N PRO A 463 5.07 10.05 -9.13
CA PRO A 463 6.32 10.77 -9.34
C PRO A 463 7.37 9.88 -9.99
N ALA A 464 8.25 10.47 -10.78
CA ALA A 464 9.40 9.76 -11.32
C ALA A 464 10.27 9.14 -10.20
N PRO A 465 10.91 7.99 -10.46
CA PRO A 465 11.80 7.38 -9.49
C PRO A 465 13.00 8.27 -9.19
N ASP A 466 13.66 8.03 -8.06
CA ASP A 466 14.89 8.72 -7.72
C ASP A 466 16.00 8.35 -8.71
N ALA A 467 16.71 9.37 -9.24
CA ALA A 467 17.73 9.17 -10.26
C ALA A 467 18.88 8.26 -9.80
N VAL A 468 19.25 8.31 -8.52
CA VAL A 468 20.33 7.46 -7.97
C VAL A 468 19.85 6.01 -7.90
N LEU A 469 18.65 5.80 -7.35
CA LEU A 469 18.08 4.45 -7.19
C LEU A 469 17.82 3.78 -8.55
N ILE A 470 17.41 4.54 -9.56
CA ILE A 470 17.14 3.96 -10.88
C ILE A 470 18.43 3.62 -11.65
N GLU A 471 19.52 4.36 -11.45
CA GLU A 471 20.82 3.98 -12.00
C GLU A 471 21.35 2.70 -11.31
N GLU A 472 21.12 2.50 -10.03
CA GLU A 472 21.42 1.22 -9.34
C GLU A 472 20.66 0.05 -10.00
N PHE A 473 19.38 0.26 -10.38
CA PHE A 473 18.62 -0.73 -11.13
C PHE A 473 19.22 -1.00 -12.52
N PHE A 474 19.63 0.04 -13.27
CA PHE A 474 20.27 -0.15 -14.58
C PHE A 474 21.60 -0.91 -14.45
N ASP A 475 22.40 -0.63 -13.45
CA ASP A 475 23.63 -1.37 -13.15
C ASP A 475 23.34 -2.84 -12.81
N PHE A 476 22.29 -3.09 -12.02
CA PHE A 476 21.84 -4.43 -11.70
C PHE A 476 21.40 -5.21 -12.95
N ALA A 477 20.53 -4.62 -13.78
CA ALA A 477 20.08 -5.22 -15.04
C ALA A 477 21.26 -5.46 -16.02
N GLY A 478 22.20 -4.51 -16.09
CA GLY A 478 23.42 -4.64 -16.89
C GLY A 478 24.30 -5.83 -16.49
N ARG A 479 24.41 -6.14 -15.20
CA ARG A 479 25.12 -7.34 -14.69
C ARG A 479 24.43 -8.65 -15.08
N LEU A 480 23.12 -8.63 -15.32
CA LEU A 480 22.36 -9.76 -15.85
C LEU A 480 22.41 -9.85 -17.39
N GLY A 481 23.09 -8.90 -18.05
CA GLY A 481 23.21 -8.86 -19.52
C GLY A 481 22.19 -7.96 -20.22
N TYR A 482 21.31 -7.28 -19.49
CA TYR A 482 20.30 -6.37 -20.04
C TYR A 482 20.84 -4.95 -20.14
N VAL A 483 21.78 -4.74 -21.08
CA VAL A 483 22.41 -3.43 -21.30
C VAL A 483 21.52 -2.53 -22.16
N THR A 484 21.39 -1.26 -21.77
CA THR A 484 20.66 -0.21 -22.48
C THR A 484 21.58 0.98 -22.82
N ASN A 485 21.17 1.84 -23.76
CA ASN A 485 21.92 3.03 -24.10
C ASN A 485 21.74 4.13 -23.03
N PRO A 486 22.80 4.55 -22.30
CA PRO A 486 22.71 5.58 -21.25
C PRO A 486 22.22 6.96 -21.72
N LYS A 487 22.35 7.23 -23.05
CA LYS A 487 21.91 8.51 -23.67
C LYS A 487 20.39 8.52 -23.95
N GLN A 488 19.73 7.39 -23.88
CA GLN A 488 18.29 7.27 -24.12
C GLN A 488 17.51 7.75 -22.90
N ASN A 489 16.29 8.24 -23.12
CA ASN A 489 15.38 8.62 -22.03
C ASN A 489 15.14 7.43 -21.08
N MET A 490 15.12 7.69 -19.79
CA MET A 490 14.97 6.71 -18.71
C MET A 490 13.79 5.75 -18.95
N VAL A 491 12.63 6.27 -19.34
CA VAL A 491 11.41 5.45 -19.56
C VAL A 491 11.64 4.42 -20.67
N PHE A 492 12.24 4.82 -21.79
CA PHE A 492 12.52 3.90 -22.90
C PHE A 492 13.60 2.87 -22.57
N ARG A 493 14.57 3.23 -21.73
CA ARG A 493 15.55 2.25 -21.19
C ARG A 493 14.83 1.19 -20.34
N LEU A 494 13.89 1.60 -19.50
CA LEU A 494 13.07 0.68 -18.68
C LEU A 494 12.24 -0.24 -19.57
N GLN A 495 11.53 0.30 -20.56
CA GLN A 495 10.77 -0.50 -21.54
C GLN A 495 11.65 -1.50 -22.29
N GLU A 496 12.85 -1.09 -22.69
CA GLU A 496 13.80 -1.95 -23.39
C GLU A 496 14.20 -3.15 -22.54
N ILE A 497 14.46 -2.94 -21.24
CA ILE A 497 14.78 -4.02 -20.29
C ILE A 497 13.61 -4.97 -20.15
N LEU A 498 12.38 -4.44 -19.88
CA LEU A 498 11.17 -5.25 -19.74
C LEU A 498 10.93 -6.12 -20.98
N LYS A 499 11.03 -5.50 -22.18
CA LYS A 499 10.85 -6.21 -23.44
C LYS A 499 11.92 -7.28 -23.71
N LYS A 500 13.17 -7.01 -23.35
CA LYS A 500 14.26 -8.00 -23.48
C LYS A 500 14.14 -9.14 -22.49
N ALA A 501 13.52 -8.89 -21.33
CA ALA A 501 13.33 -9.88 -20.27
C ALA A 501 12.11 -10.76 -20.51
N GLU A 502 11.16 -10.34 -21.33
CA GLU A 502 9.90 -11.05 -21.60
C GLU A 502 10.16 -12.49 -22.04
N GLY A 503 9.55 -13.46 -21.34
CA GLY A 503 9.74 -14.90 -21.57
C GLY A 503 11.06 -15.49 -21.08
N HIS A 504 11.96 -14.68 -20.51
CA HIS A 504 13.22 -15.17 -19.93
C HIS A 504 13.09 -15.45 -18.42
N ALA A 505 14.00 -16.29 -17.90
CA ALA A 505 14.02 -16.64 -16.48
C ALA A 505 14.16 -15.42 -15.53
N ASP A 506 14.79 -14.34 -16.01
CA ASP A 506 15.03 -13.10 -15.25
C ASP A 506 13.85 -12.12 -15.28
N GLU A 507 12.81 -12.37 -16.08
CA GLU A 507 11.67 -11.46 -16.26
C GLU A 507 11.02 -11.05 -14.93
N LYS A 508 10.65 -12.06 -14.13
CA LYS A 508 10.01 -11.85 -12.84
C LYS A 508 10.91 -11.06 -11.86
N LEU A 509 12.20 -11.39 -11.86
CA LEU A 509 13.18 -10.70 -11.03
C LEU A 509 13.32 -9.24 -11.42
N LEU A 510 13.47 -8.94 -12.71
CA LEU A 510 13.63 -7.57 -13.20
C LEU A 510 12.39 -6.73 -12.95
N ASN A 511 11.19 -7.28 -13.18
CA ASN A 511 9.92 -6.62 -12.84
C ASN A 511 9.85 -6.28 -11.34
N TYR A 512 10.17 -7.24 -10.47
CA TYR A 512 10.12 -7.05 -9.03
C TYR A 512 11.13 -6.01 -8.53
N VAL A 513 12.38 -6.09 -8.99
CA VAL A 513 13.43 -5.14 -8.60
C VAL A 513 13.10 -3.74 -9.13
N MET A 514 12.65 -3.61 -10.39
CA MET A 514 12.23 -2.33 -10.96
C MET A 514 11.14 -1.66 -10.13
N LEU A 515 10.08 -2.40 -9.77
CA LEU A 515 8.99 -1.87 -8.95
C LEU A 515 9.45 -1.36 -7.59
N ARG A 516 10.40 -2.03 -6.94
CA ARG A 516 10.94 -1.59 -5.65
C ARG A 516 11.66 -0.23 -5.75
N HIS A 517 12.11 0.15 -6.93
CA HIS A 517 12.76 1.44 -7.20
C HIS A 517 11.76 2.52 -7.63
N MET A 518 10.50 2.15 -7.93
CA MET A 518 9.44 3.12 -8.23
C MET A 518 8.90 3.77 -6.95
N LYS A 519 8.43 4.99 -7.10
CA LYS A 519 7.65 5.67 -6.05
C LYS A 519 6.22 5.16 -6.05
N GLN A 520 5.52 5.30 -4.93
CA GLN A 520 4.09 5.01 -4.88
C GLN A 520 3.28 6.16 -5.48
N ALA A 521 2.23 5.82 -6.23
CA ALA A 521 1.26 6.81 -6.65
C ALA A 521 0.46 7.33 -5.44
N CYS A 522 -0.02 8.58 -5.54
CA CYS A 522 -0.83 9.19 -4.50
C CYS A 522 -1.87 10.15 -5.10
N TYR A 523 -2.78 10.64 -4.27
CA TYR A 523 -3.75 11.66 -4.65
C TYR A 523 -3.28 13.01 -4.12
N GLN A 524 -3.30 14.03 -4.97
CA GLN A 524 -2.97 15.42 -4.60
C GLN A 524 -3.59 16.41 -5.60
N PRO A 525 -3.75 17.69 -5.23
CA PRO A 525 -4.28 18.69 -6.14
C PRO A 525 -3.26 19.21 -7.16
N GLU A 526 -1.96 19.05 -6.90
CA GLU A 526 -0.91 19.40 -7.85
C GLU A 526 -0.74 18.32 -8.91
N ASN A 527 -0.90 18.68 -10.18
CA ASN A 527 -0.61 17.78 -11.27
C ASN A 527 0.90 17.70 -11.49
N THR A 528 1.50 16.54 -11.22
CA THR A 528 2.92 16.26 -11.51
C THR A 528 3.08 15.12 -12.51
N GLY A 529 1.99 14.72 -13.16
CA GLY A 529 1.94 13.62 -14.12
C GLY A 529 1.95 12.23 -13.49
N HIS A 530 1.83 11.22 -14.33
CA HIS A 530 1.85 9.82 -13.93
C HIS A 530 2.96 9.06 -14.66
N PHE A 531 4.13 8.92 -14.03
CA PHE A 531 5.34 8.36 -14.62
C PHE A 531 5.13 6.97 -15.25
N GLY A 532 4.55 6.02 -14.51
CA GLY A 532 4.37 4.64 -15.00
C GLY A 532 3.43 4.51 -16.20
N LEU A 533 2.46 5.43 -16.35
CA LEU A 533 1.55 5.48 -17.49
C LEU A 533 2.03 6.38 -18.61
N SER A 534 3.07 7.19 -18.37
CA SER A 534 3.54 8.25 -19.26
C SER A 534 2.46 9.26 -19.64
N PHE A 535 1.60 9.62 -18.66
CA PHE A 535 0.56 10.62 -18.83
C PHE A 535 0.97 11.94 -18.17
N GLU A 536 0.79 13.04 -18.88
CA GLU A 536 1.04 14.40 -18.35
C GLU A 536 0.01 14.78 -17.29
N GLU A 537 -1.23 14.27 -17.40
CA GLU A 537 -2.30 14.47 -16.47
C GLU A 537 -3.15 13.19 -16.34
N TYR A 538 -3.47 12.85 -15.11
CA TYR A 538 -4.23 11.64 -14.82
C TYR A 538 -5.00 11.78 -13.51
N THR A 539 -6.25 11.32 -13.52
CA THR A 539 -7.08 11.23 -12.31
C THR A 539 -7.85 9.92 -12.31
N HIS A 540 -8.46 9.58 -11.19
CA HIS A 540 -9.39 8.47 -11.10
C HIS A 540 -10.82 8.97 -11.19
N PHE A 541 -11.59 8.40 -12.12
CA PHE A 541 -12.97 8.76 -12.41
C PHE A 541 -13.89 7.53 -12.49
N THR A 542 -13.32 6.36 -12.79
CA THR A 542 -14.06 5.19 -13.28
C THR A 542 -14.59 4.25 -12.21
N SER A 543 -14.34 4.51 -10.90
CA SER A 543 -14.79 3.60 -9.84
C SER A 543 -15.32 4.31 -8.59
N PRO A 544 -16.38 5.13 -8.68
CA PRO A 544 -16.91 5.91 -7.55
C PRO A 544 -17.66 5.07 -6.50
N ILE A 545 -18.05 3.82 -6.79
CA ILE A 545 -18.67 2.91 -5.81
C ILE A 545 -17.61 2.51 -4.76
N ARG A 546 -16.36 2.35 -5.18
CA ARG A 546 -15.30 1.79 -4.34
C ARG A 546 -14.11 2.71 -4.07
N ARG A 547 -14.03 3.91 -4.66
CA ARG A 547 -12.96 4.90 -4.42
C ARG A 547 -13.55 6.30 -4.22
N TYR A 548 -13.27 6.89 -3.07
CA TYR A 548 -13.77 8.23 -2.74
C TYR A 548 -13.20 9.36 -3.63
N PRO A 549 -11.93 9.34 -4.09
CA PRO A 549 -11.44 10.32 -5.05
C PRO A 549 -12.26 10.37 -6.35
N ASP A 550 -12.72 9.24 -6.86
CA ASP A 550 -13.59 9.17 -8.04
C ASP A 550 -14.92 9.89 -7.79
N LEU A 551 -15.50 9.73 -6.61
CA LEU A 551 -16.70 10.45 -6.20
C LEU A 551 -16.47 11.97 -6.16
N ILE A 552 -15.31 12.42 -5.67
CA ILE A 552 -14.90 13.83 -5.74
C ILE A 552 -14.85 14.30 -7.19
N VAL A 553 -14.17 13.56 -8.07
CA VAL A 553 -14.04 13.90 -9.50
C VAL A 553 -15.40 13.96 -10.18
N HIS A 554 -16.34 13.04 -9.89
CA HIS A 554 -17.71 13.10 -10.39
C HIS A 554 -18.42 14.42 -10.00
N ARG A 555 -18.28 14.83 -8.74
CA ARG A 555 -18.86 16.08 -8.24
C ARG A 555 -18.24 17.31 -8.91
N LEU A 556 -16.92 17.31 -9.14
CA LEU A 556 -16.20 18.37 -9.84
C LEU A 556 -16.65 18.48 -11.31
N ILE A 557 -16.76 17.35 -12.02
CA ILE A 557 -17.23 17.32 -13.42
C ILE A 557 -18.67 17.85 -13.51
N LYS A 558 -19.57 17.41 -12.64
CA LYS A 558 -20.95 17.90 -12.61
C LYS A 558 -21.04 19.40 -12.30
N ALA A 559 -20.26 19.88 -11.32
CA ALA A 559 -20.20 21.30 -10.99
C ALA A 559 -19.75 22.13 -12.20
N LYS A 560 -18.76 21.65 -12.96
CA LYS A 560 -18.29 22.30 -14.18
C LYS A 560 -19.35 22.28 -15.28
N LEU A 561 -20.05 21.15 -15.49
CA LEU A 561 -21.16 21.04 -16.47
C LEU A 561 -22.33 21.97 -16.12
N ASP A 562 -22.61 22.17 -14.83
CA ASP A 562 -23.65 23.06 -14.32
C ASP A 562 -23.20 24.55 -14.30
N GLY A 563 -21.99 24.88 -14.72
CA GLY A 563 -21.45 26.24 -14.68
C GLY A 563 -21.17 26.77 -13.27
N LYS A 564 -21.09 25.89 -12.25
CA LYS A 564 -20.74 26.26 -10.87
C LYS A 564 -19.24 26.43 -10.73
N GLU A 565 -18.81 27.48 -10.01
CA GLU A 565 -17.37 27.80 -9.95
C GLU A 565 -16.57 26.84 -9.07
N ARG A 566 -17.13 26.31 -7.96
CA ARG A 566 -16.39 25.48 -6.98
C ARG A 566 -17.27 24.42 -6.32
N TYR A 567 -16.67 23.24 -6.11
CA TYR A 567 -17.18 22.21 -5.21
C TYR A 567 -16.35 22.15 -3.92
N LEU A 568 -15.03 22.14 -4.04
CA LEU A 568 -14.05 22.21 -2.93
C LEU A 568 -12.98 23.24 -3.27
N ASP A 569 -12.44 23.89 -2.22
CA ASP A 569 -11.25 24.70 -2.37
C ASP A 569 -9.97 23.84 -2.45
N TYR A 570 -8.86 24.47 -2.78
CA TYR A 570 -7.58 23.77 -2.88
C TYR A 570 -7.17 23.08 -1.57
N GLY A 571 -7.43 23.70 -0.40
CA GLY A 571 -7.13 23.14 0.91
C GLY A 571 -7.91 21.87 1.19
N GLY A 572 -9.21 21.87 0.92
CA GLY A 572 -10.06 20.67 1.07
C GLY A 572 -9.66 19.53 0.14
N LEU A 573 -9.23 19.84 -1.11
CA LEU A 573 -8.71 18.84 -2.04
C LEU A 573 -7.37 18.25 -1.56
N ALA A 574 -6.49 19.06 -0.98
CA ALA A 574 -5.21 18.59 -0.45
C ALA A 574 -5.42 17.66 0.75
N GLU A 575 -6.32 18.01 1.69
CA GLU A 575 -6.68 17.17 2.83
C GLU A 575 -7.30 15.83 2.36
N ALA A 576 -8.22 15.88 1.40
CA ALA A 576 -8.83 14.69 0.82
C ALA A 576 -7.80 13.81 0.13
N GLY A 577 -6.82 14.39 -0.60
CA GLY A 577 -5.75 13.67 -1.26
C GLY A 577 -4.87 12.88 -0.29
N VAL A 578 -4.44 13.53 0.80
CA VAL A 578 -3.66 12.90 1.88
C VAL A 578 -4.46 11.78 2.54
N HIS A 579 -5.72 12.04 2.90
CA HIS A 579 -6.60 11.07 3.54
C HIS A 579 -6.84 9.84 2.64
N CYS A 580 -7.30 10.04 1.41
CA CYS A 580 -7.59 8.93 0.48
C CYS A 580 -6.35 8.09 0.18
N SER A 581 -5.17 8.71 0.00
CA SER A 581 -3.92 7.97 -0.17
C SER A 581 -3.53 7.16 1.07
N ALA A 582 -3.83 7.65 2.27
CA ALA A 582 -3.60 6.91 3.50
C ALA A 582 -4.55 5.71 3.63
N MET A 583 -5.84 5.88 3.29
CA MET A 583 -6.85 4.82 3.35
C MET A 583 -6.59 3.73 2.31
N GLU A 584 -6.20 4.10 1.09
CA GLU A 584 -5.76 3.16 0.05
C GLU A 584 -4.61 2.27 0.56
N ARG A 585 -3.53 2.89 1.07
CA ARG A 585 -2.39 2.14 1.63
C ARG A 585 -2.76 1.29 2.84
N ARG A 586 -3.73 1.73 3.65
CA ARG A 586 -4.27 0.96 4.77
C ARG A 586 -4.97 -0.31 4.27
N GLY A 587 -5.87 -0.16 3.29
CA GLY A 587 -6.58 -1.27 2.65
C GLY A 587 -5.63 -2.27 2.01
N GLU A 588 -4.71 -1.81 1.15
CA GLU A 588 -3.70 -2.66 0.47
C GLU A 588 -2.85 -3.48 1.45
N ARG A 589 -2.45 -2.89 2.59
CA ARG A 589 -1.68 -3.62 3.61
C ARG A 589 -2.54 -4.69 4.29
N ALA A 590 -3.78 -4.37 4.61
CA ALA A 590 -4.71 -5.32 5.22
C ALA A 590 -5.02 -6.49 4.27
N GLU A 591 -5.28 -6.21 2.99
CA GLU A 591 -5.50 -7.23 1.94
C GLU A 591 -4.29 -8.15 1.80
N ARG A 592 -3.07 -7.59 1.78
CA ARG A 592 -1.83 -8.36 1.73
C ARG A 592 -1.68 -9.25 2.96
N ASP A 593 -1.87 -8.68 4.15
CA ASP A 593 -1.74 -9.43 5.40
C ASP A 593 -2.74 -10.60 5.50
N VAL A 594 -3.97 -10.43 4.96
CA VAL A 594 -4.96 -11.52 4.89
C VAL A 594 -4.56 -12.56 3.84
N LYS A 595 -4.11 -12.13 2.65
CA LYS A 595 -3.58 -13.07 1.63
C LYS A 595 -2.40 -13.88 2.18
N ASP A 596 -1.46 -13.22 2.87
CA ASP A 596 -0.30 -13.89 3.47
C ASP A 596 -0.71 -14.85 4.60
N MET A 597 -1.67 -14.47 5.43
CA MET A 597 -2.25 -15.36 6.45
C MET A 597 -2.86 -16.61 5.83
N LEU A 598 -3.65 -16.47 4.76
CA LEU A 598 -4.28 -17.60 4.07
C LEU A 598 -3.24 -18.50 3.36
N LYS A 599 -2.19 -17.91 2.76
CA LYS A 599 -1.08 -18.66 2.16
C LYS A 599 -0.35 -19.52 3.19
N VAL A 600 -0.06 -18.97 4.36
CA VAL A 600 0.59 -19.72 5.45
C VAL A 600 -0.32 -20.81 5.98
N ARG A 601 -1.62 -20.57 6.13
CA ARG A 601 -2.59 -21.61 6.51
C ARG A 601 -2.64 -22.75 5.50
N TYR A 602 -2.66 -22.43 4.21
CA TYR A 602 -2.60 -23.43 3.15
C TYR A 602 -1.36 -24.32 3.29
N MET A 603 -0.20 -23.71 3.52
CA MET A 603 1.07 -24.43 3.67
C MET A 603 1.18 -25.26 4.95
N ALA A 604 0.36 -25.03 5.97
CA ALA A 604 0.37 -25.85 7.18
C ALA A 604 0.02 -27.34 6.93
N GLY A 605 -0.75 -27.60 5.86
CA GLY A 605 -1.04 -28.99 5.41
C GLY A 605 0.05 -29.63 4.55
N HIS A 606 1.12 -28.90 4.21
CA HIS A 606 2.15 -29.30 3.24
C HIS A 606 3.55 -29.38 3.86
N GLU A 607 3.65 -29.52 5.20
CA GLU A 607 4.93 -29.74 5.85
C GLU A 607 5.56 -31.08 5.41
N GLY A 608 6.85 -31.06 5.12
CA GLY A 608 7.58 -32.21 4.59
C GLY A 608 7.59 -32.34 3.07
N GLU A 609 6.83 -31.51 2.34
CA GLU A 609 6.83 -31.49 0.89
C GLU A 609 7.96 -30.66 0.31
N THR A 610 8.37 -30.97 -0.91
CA THR A 610 9.43 -30.25 -1.63
C THR A 610 8.88 -29.46 -2.79
N TYR A 611 9.40 -28.24 -2.97
CA TYR A 611 9.00 -27.33 -4.03
C TYR A 611 10.22 -26.80 -4.78
N ASP A 612 10.06 -26.60 -6.08
CA ASP A 612 10.95 -25.76 -6.86
C ASP A 612 10.62 -24.31 -6.59
N GLY A 613 11.61 -23.48 -6.33
CA GLY A 613 11.42 -22.09 -5.96
C GLY A 613 12.46 -21.16 -6.58
N ILE A 614 12.22 -19.86 -6.44
CA ILE A 614 13.11 -18.79 -6.87
C ILE A 614 13.48 -17.94 -5.66
N ILE A 615 14.74 -17.57 -5.52
CA ILE A 615 15.21 -16.68 -4.45
C ILE A 615 14.69 -15.27 -4.71
N THR A 616 13.83 -14.77 -3.84
CA THR A 616 13.20 -13.42 -3.91
C THR A 616 13.86 -12.41 -2.99
N GLY A 617 14.67 -12.87 -2.04
CA GLY A 617 15.39 -12.01 -1.12
C GLY A 617 16.63 -12.67 -0.55
N VAL A 618 17.71 -11.88 -0.39
CA VAL A 618 18.95 -12.33 0.24
C VAL A 618 19.31 -11.36 1.35
N THR A 619 19.52 -11.89 2.55
CA THR A 619 19.84 -11.14 3.75
C THR A 619 21.01 -11.76 4.52
N ALA A 620 21.55 -11.05 5.50
CA ALA A 620 22.61 -11.58 6.35
C ALA A 620 22.20 -12.76 7.25
N PHE A 621 20.86 -12.98 7.45
CA PHE A 621 20.34 -14.07 8.29
C PHE A 621 19.73 -15.22 7.50
N GLY A 622 19.59 -15.11 6.17
CA GLY A 622 19.04 -16.16 5.32
C GLY A 622 18.54 -15.66 3.98
N ILE A 623 17.91 -16.56 3.25
CA ILE A 623 17.33 -16.30 1.93
C ILE A 623 15.82 -16.51 1.97
N PHE A 624 15.09 -15.65 1.30
CA PHE A 624 13.67 -15.80 1.04
C PHE A 624 13.49 -16.52 -0.29
N VAL A 625 12.63 -17.52 -0.30
CA VAL A 625 12.36 -18.34 -1.48
C VAL A 625 10.87 -18.34 -1.74
N GLU A 626 10.46 -17.90 -2.92
CA GLU A 626 9.11 -18.04 -3.40
C GLU A 626 8.95 -19.41 -4.08
N MET A 627 8.00 -20.21 -3.57
CA MET A 627 7.73 -21.59 -4.02
C MET A 627 6.82 -21.59 -5.24
N GLY A 628 7.40 -21.91 -6.38
CA GLY A 628 6.75 -22.22 -7.65
C GLY A 628 5.53 -21.38 -8.02
N ASP A 629 4.50 -22.07 -8.52
CA ASP A 629 3.24 -21.44 -8.95
C ASP A 629 2.33 -20.98 -7.81
N LEU A 630 2.65 -21.40 -6.56
CA LEU A 630 1.87 -21.01 -5.38
C LEU A 630 2.09 -19.55 -4.98
N MET A 631 3.19 -18.91 -5.43
CA MET A 631 3.58 -17.54 -5.05
C MET A 631 3.59 -17.36 -3.52
N ILE A 632 4.08 -18.38 -2.81
CA ILE A 632 4.22 -18.39 -1.35
C ILE A 632 5.69 -18.29 -1.02
N GLU A 633 6.03 -17.31 -0.19
CA GLU A 633 7.40 -17.07 0.24
C GLU A 633 7.68 -17.75 1.59
N GLY A 634 8.84 -18.39 1.70
CA GLY A 634 9.36 -18.94 2.95
C GLY A 634 10.80 -18.52 3.21
N LEU A 635 11.23 -18.61 4.46
CA LEU A 635 12.59 -18.28 4.91
C LEU A 635 13.44 -19.53 5.09
N LEU A 636 14.53 -19.63 4.34
CA LEU A 636 15.61 -20.56 4.58
C LEU A 636 16.70 -19.83 5.38
N ARG A 637 16.82 -20.18 6.66
CA ARG A 637 17.73 -19.48 7.57
C ARG A 637 19.18 -19.86 7.29
N LEU A 638 20.10 -18.92 7.39
CA LEU A 638 21.53 -19.17 7.26
C LEU A 638 22.03 -20.24 8.26
N THR A 639 21.43 -20.30 9.46
CA THR A 639 21.73 -21.31 10.48
C THR A 639 21.35 -22.73 10.08
N ASP A 640 20.46 -22.92 9.11
CA ASP A 640 20.03 -24.23 8.60
C ASP A 640 20.88 -24.70 7.40
N LEU A 641 21.77 -23.84 6.87
CA LEU A 641 22.78 -24.18 5.88
C LEU A 641 24.03 -24.72 6.61
N HIS A 642 24.17 -26.06 6.68
CA HIS A 642 25.24 -26.70 7.46
C HIS A 642 26.46 -27.13 6.63
N ASP A 643 26.41 -26.91 5.30
CA ASP A 643 27.46 -27.32 4.35
C ASP A 643 28.67 -26.38 4.33
N ASP A 644 28.48 -25.07 4.66
CA ASP A 644 29.55 -24.08 4.63
C ASP A 644 29.25 -22.88 5.56
N TYR A 645 30.21 -21.96 5.66
CA TYR A 645 30.01 -20.61 6.21
C TYR A 645 29.78 -19.65 5.05
N TYR A 646 28.67 -18.89 5.09
CA TYR A 646 28.28 -18.00 4.02
C TYR A 646 28.55 -16.55 4.39
N ASP A 647 29.20 -15.82 3.49
CA ASP A 647 29.38 -14.36 3.57
C ASP A 647 28.26 -13.67 2.78
N TYR A 648 27.67 -12.64 3.39
CA TYR A 648 26.66 -11.80 2.75
C TYR A 648 27.30 -10.66 1.98
N HIS A 649 27.00 -10.58 0.69
CA HIS A 649 27.42 -9.53 -0.22
C HIS A 649 26.20 -8.66 -0.56
N GLU A 650 26.07 -7.54 0.17
CA GLU A 650 24.89 -6.68 0.12
C GLU A 650 24.66 -6.08 -1.29
N LYS A 651 25.72 -5.55 -1.92
CA LYS A 651 25.64 -4.93 -3.26
C LYS A 651 25.29 -5.90 -4.37
N GLU A 652 25.69 -7.14 -4.23
CA GLU A 652 25.46 -8.22 -5.20
C GLU A 652 24.18 -9.00 -4.90
N HIS A 653 23.48 -8.69 -3.79
CA HIS A 653 22.32 -9.43 -3.30
C HIS A 653 22.54 -10.95 -3.29
N MET A 654 23.65 -11.40 -2.69
CA MET A 654 23.99 -12.83 -2.67
C MET A 654 24.65 -13.27 -1.36
N LEU A 655 24.50 -14.58 -1.07
CA LEU A 655 25.31 -15.30 -0.09
C LEU A 655 26.31 -16.19 -0.84
N MET A 656 27.60 -16.16 -0.42
CA MET A 656 28.64 -16.98 -1.02
C MET A 656 29.34 -17.83 0.05
N GLY A 657 29.37 -19.14 -0.17
CA GLY A 657 30.08 -20.08 0.70
C GLY A 657 31.58 -19.89 0.65
N LYS A 658 32.22 -19.86 1.82
CA LYS A 658 33.68 -19.64 1.95
C LYS A 658 34.48 -20.76 1.31
N ARG A 659 34.10 -22.00 1.59
CA ARG A 659 34.79 -23.21 1.16
C ARG A 659 34.27 -23.75 -0.17
N THR A 660 32.94 -23.95 -0.26
CA THR A 660 32.28 -24.57 -1.39
C THR A 660 32.15 -23.63 -2.59
N LYS A 661 32.24 -22.32 -2.37
CA LYS A 661 31.94 -21.29 -3.37
C LYS A 661 30.49 -21.36 -3.92
N ARG A 662 29.62 -22.11 -3.23
CA ARG A 662 28.20 -22.14 -3.54
C ARG A 662 27.61 -20.76 -3.38
N MET A 663 26.80 -20.34 -4.34
CA MET A 663 26.19 -19.02 -4.36
C MET A 663 24.68 -19.13 -4.31
N PHE A 664 24.07 -18.32 -3.43
CA PHE A 664 22.63 -18.09 -3.42
C PHE A 664 22.42 -16.62 -3.80
N ARG A 665 21.93 -16.42 -4.99
CA ARG A 665 21.76 -15.08 -5.59
C ARG A 665 20.28 -14.80 -5.83
N LEU A 666 19.89 -13.56 -5.71
CA LEU A 666 18.56 -13.09 -6.07
C LEU A 666 18.20 -13.57 -7.49
N GLY A 667 17.01 -14.16 -7.69
CA GLY A 667 16.55 -14.73 -8.95
C GLY A 667 16.99 -16.16 -9.24
N SER A 668 17.94 -16.73 -8.47
CA SER A 668 18.43 -18.08 -8.73
C SER A 668 17.36 -19.13 -8.34
N PRO A 669 17.22 -20.23 -9.14
CA PRO A 669 16.36 -21.34 -8.79
C PRO A 669 16.95 -22.12 -7.62
N VAL A 670 16.08 -22.62 -6.75
CA VAL A 670 16.46 -23.47 -5.62
C VAL A 670 15.35 -24.45 -5.28
N LYS A 671 15.71 -25.69 -4.93
CA LYS A 671 14.75 -26.68 -4.49
C LYS A 671 14.72 -26.70 -2.96
N VAL A 672 13.54 -26.48 -2.38
CA VAL A 672 13.34 -26.35 -0.94
C VAL A 672 12.34 -27.36 -0.41
N LEU A 673 12.51 -27.72 0.88
CA LEU A 673 11.59 -28.54 1.65
C LEU A 673 10.92 -27.64 2.69
N VAL A 674 9.60 -27.73 2.83
CA VAL A 674 8.85 -27.07 3.89
C VAL A 674 9.13 -27.75 5.21
N LYS A 675 9.92 -27.12 6.06
CA LYS A 675 10.36 -27.69 7.34
C LYS A 675 9.33 -27.51 8.44
N HIS A 676 8.76 -26.31 8.54
CA HIS A 676 7.81 -25.95 9.58
C HIS A 676 7.00 -24.71 9.20
N VAL A 677 5.71 -24.72 9.56
CA VAL A 677 4.78 -23.63 9.31
C VAL A 677 4.18 -23.15 10.63
N ASP A 678 4.48 -21.91 11.01
CA ASP A 678 3.87 -21.26 12.17
C ASP A 678 2.76 -20.32 11.71
N VAL A 679 1.51 -20.79 11.76
CA VAL A 679 0.34 -20.06 11.28
C VAL A 679 0.12 -18.77 12.08
N LEU A 680 0.33 -18.80 13.40
CA LEU A 680 0.12 -17.63 14.26
C LEU A 680 1.18 -16.55 14.02
N LYS A 681 2.41 -16.98 13.77
CA LYS A 681 3.50 -16.07 13.43
C LYS A 681 3.55 -15.70 11.96
N ARG A 682 2.76 -16.37 11.13
CA ARG A 682 2.77 -16.23 9.67
C ARG A 682 4.17 -16.44 9.08
N GLU A 683 4.85 -17.50 9.53
CA GLU A 683 6.20 -17.85 9.09
C GLU A 683 6.25 -19.25 8.50
N ILE A 684 6.93 -19.37 7.37
CA ILE A 684 7.25 -20.64 6.74
C ILE A 684 8.77 -20.80 6.79
N THR A 685 9.24 -21.81 7.50
CA THR A 685 10.66 -22.16 7.57
C THR A 685 10.96 -23.24 6.53
N LEU A 686 11.97 -22.97 5.71
CA LEU A 686 12.41 -23.87 4.65
C LEU A 686 13.77 -24.48 4.96
N ASN A 687 14.04 -25.65 4.38
CA ASN A 687 15.36 -26.24 4.26
C ASN A 687 15.71 -26.46 2.78
N LEU A 688 17.00 -26.62 2.45
CA LEU A 688 17.38 -27.12 1.13
C LEU A 688 16.94 -28.58 1.00
N ALA A 689 16.26 -28.93 -0.11
CA ALA A 689 15.82 -30.29 -0.36
C ALA A 689 16.97 -31.31 -0.33
N GLU A 690 18.15 -30.92 -0.84
CA GLU A 690 19.37 -31.76 -0.85
C GLU A 690 19.96 -32.02 0.56
N MET A 691 19.57 -31.24 1.56
CA MET A 691 20.08 -31.33 2.94
C MET A 691 19.06 -31.96 3.91
N ALA A 692 17.85 -32.23 3.44
CA ALA A 692 16.75 -32.72 4.28
C ALA A 692 17.09 -34.02 5.03
N ASP A 693 17.92 -34.89 4.45
CA ASP A 693 18.35 -36.17 5.03
C ASP A 693 19.62 -36.09 5.87
N GLN A 694 20.29 -34.94 5.92
CA GLN A 694 21.52 -34.80 6.70
C GLN A 694 21.20 -34.42 8.15
N LYS A 695 21.50 -35.34 9.09
CA LYS A 695 21.48 -35.02 10.53
C LYS A 695 22.39 -33.82 10.80
N PRO A 696 21.99 -32.89 11.66
CA PRO A 696 22.82 -31.74 11.99
C PRO A 696 24.19 -32.20 12.48
N GLY A 697 25.23 -31.95 11.69
CA GLY A 697 26.61 -32.22 12.08
C GLY A 697 26.92 -31.37 13.30
N ARG A 698 27.63 -31.94 14.30
CA ARG A 698 28.08 -31.18 15.46
C ARG A 698 28.80 -29.92 14.95
N PRO A 699 28.48 -28.72 15.46
CA PRO A 699 29.13 -27.49 15.04
C PRO A 699 30.63 -27.63 15.25
N GLY A 700 31.41 -27.53 14.17
CA GLY A 700 32.86 -27.60 14.22
C GLY A 700 33.39 -26.53 15.21
N LYS A 701 34.31 -26.96 16.09
CA LYS A 701 34.96 -26.10 17.08
C LYS A 701 35.44 -24.80 16.37
N ARG A 702 35.04 -23.65 16.89
CA ARG A 702 35.58 -22.34 16.47
C ARG A 702 37.09 -22.43 16.37
N PRO A 703 37.73 -21.93 15.31
CA PRO A 703 39.16 -21.81 15.26
C PRO A 703 39.63 -20.96 16.45
N PRO A 704 40.75 -21.30 17.14
CA PRO A 704 41.22 -20.51 18.25
C PRO A 704 41.60 -19.12 17.72
N GLU A 705 41.06 -18.08 18.35
CA GLU A 705 41.45 -16.70 18.10
C GLU A 705 42.97 -16.57 18.18
N ALA A 706 43.58 -16.05 17.14
CA ALA A 706 45.04 -15.80 17.09
C ALA A 706 45.40 -14.79 18.19
N ARG A 707 45.96 -15.31 19.28
CA ARG A 707 46.58 -14.47 20.35
C ARG A 707 47.64 -13.60 19.68
N LYS A 708 47.39 -12.30 19.61
CA LYS A 708 48.40 -11.29 19.31
C LYS A 708 49.51 -11.40 20.37
N ARG A 709 50.67 -11.96 19.98
CA ARG A 709 51.89 -11.92 20.76
C ARG A 709 52.35 -10.45 20.86
N GLY A 710 52.16 -9.85 22.00
CA GLY A 710 52.83 -8.60 22.39
C GLY A 710 54.33 -8.87 22.47
N LYS A 711 55.14 -8.14 21.71
CA LYS A 711 56.58 -8.04 21.88
C LYS A 711 56.85 -7.13 23.10
N ASP A 712 57.14 -7.75 24.24
CA ASP A 712 57.81 -7.03 25.33
C ASP A 712 59.33 -7.03 25.09
N ALA A 713 59.86 -5.83 24.92
CA ALA A 713 61.28 -5.57 24.86
C ALA A 713 61.85 -5.54 26.28
N ARG A 714 62.73 -6.49 26.58
CA ARG A 714 63.63 -6.48 27.75
C ARG A 714 64.62 -5.32 27.68
N LYS A 715 64.71 -4.51 28.75
CA LYS A 715 65.90 -3.88 29.30
C LYS A 715 65.66 -3.88 30.79
N GLY A 716 66.40 -4.54 31.56
CA GLY A 716 67.78 -4.55 32.00
C GLY A 716 68.00 -3.63 33.22
N GLY A 717 68.28 -4.18 34.41
CA GLY A 717 69.06 -3.42 35.29
C GLY A 717 68.76 -3.47 36.79
N LYS A 718 69.51 -4.36 37.53
CA LYS A 718 70.17 -4.17 38.89
C LYS A 718 69.34 -4.19 40.20
N ARG A 719 69.52 -5.29 40.92
CA ARG A 719 69.99 -5.45 42.31
C ARG A 719 69.84 -4.29 43.30
N ARG A 720 69.22 -4.58 44.45
CA ARG A 720 69.77 -4.56 45.81
C ARG A 720 68.69 -4.69 46.87
N THR A 721 68.67 -5.79 47.61
CA THR A 721 69.08 -6.11 48.97
C THR A 721 68.39 -5.38 50.14
N ARG A 722 67.88 -6.24 51.09
CA ARG A 722 67.71 -6.11 52.56
C ARG A 722 66.61 -5.10 53.02
N GLY A 723 65.75 -5.42 53.89
CA GLY A 723 65.73 -6.19 55.11
C GLY A 723 64.70 -5.61 56.05
N ARG A 724 64.12 -6.49 56.80
CA ARG A 724 63.24 -6.54 57.99
C ARG A 724 61.79 -6.76 57.70
#